data_567703dfdf20578f52c3fc6adce02e7c
#
_entry.id   567703dfdf20578f52c3fc6adce02e7c
#
_cell.length_a   1.000
_cell.length_b   1.000
_cell.length_c   1.000
_cell.angle_alpha   90.00
_cell.angle_beta   90.00
_cell.angle_gamma   90.00
#
_symmetry.space_group_name_H-M   'P 1'
#
loop_
_entity.id
_entity.type
_entity.pdbx_description
1 polymer ?
#
loop_
_entity_poly.entity_id
_entity_poly.type
_entity_poly.pdbx_seq_one_letter_code
_entity_poly.pdbx_strand_id
1 'polypeptide(L)'
;MSDSNYLELLADRYPNIRAATAEYINLKAILALPKGTEYFLSDLHGEHEAFIHMLRSASGTIKTKIDEHYAGILSEDDREDLAALIYNPQAEIERRKKTEIDFSQWCVTVIYRLVTICKSVSTKYTRSRVRNRLPKYLDYAMDELLHADDEENRVHYYSEIINTVVNFGFGEIFITEMADAISRLAVDKLHIIGDVYDRGAHPDTIMDYLMDYHDVDFQWGNHDIVWMGAAAGNLACIANIIRMNISYNNFDMLEVGYGINLRRLTTFAADTYGSDDCKKFWPHVLDKNKFDPVDDQLAARMHKAIAIMQFKLEGQLIKEHPEFGLDKRLLLDKIDFENGTVNVEGTVYPLNDTFFPTIDPNNPYELTEEERAVMNSLSASIINSERLQTHIRYMFSHGSLYKRINGNLLFHGCIPMDENGDFLPVDIYGAKCAGRALMEHLDKQIRASYFTPEKIKKYGKAGDLMWYLWLAKNSPLFGKEKMTTFERLFIDDKASHKEHVRPYYKLINSKEPCEKILREFGLDPSHSKILNGHVPVKIKNGESPIKGGGLLYVIDGGISKAYQKQTGIAGYTFIFNSRFMALAEHKPYEPLREDGTQKFFSPSIKTVDTLKTRMLVIDTDEGAELLRQAEAVKRLVEAYRTGEIKERAEGKYSAYKGK
;
A
#
# COMPACT_ATOMS: atom_id res chain seq x y z
N MET A 1 -13.13 12.76 31.37
CA MET A 1 -12.78 11.96 32.55
C MET A 1 -12.14 12.90 33.55
N SER A 2 -12.44 12.79 34.86
CA SER A 2 -11.67 13.52 35.87
C SER A 2 -10.23 12.98 35.87
N ASP A 3 -9.28 13.82 36.23
CA ASP A 3 -7.85 13.48 36.26
C ASP A 3 -7.57 12.25 37.16
N SER A 4 -8.32 12.13 38.25
CA SER A 4 -8.27 11.01 39.19
C SER A 4 -8.69 9.68 38.54
N ASN A 5 -9.75 9.62 37.74
CA ASN A 5 -10.19 8.37 37.05
C ASN A 5 -9.15 7.88 36.06
N TYR A 6 -8.42 8.79 35.41
CA TYR A 6 -7.35 8.41 34.49
C TYR A 6 -6.16 7.81 35.22
N LEU A 7 -5.77 8.39 36.36
CA LEU A 7 -4.70 7.85 37.19
C LEU A 7 -5.08 6.47 37.79
N GLU A 8 -6.35 6.24 38.16
CA GLU A 8 -6.81 4.93 38.59
C GLU A 8 -6.68 3.86 37.49
N LEU A 9 -7.02 4.20 36.24
CA LEU A 9 -6.83 3.28 35.10
C LEU A 9 -5.34 2.99 34.85
N LEU A 10 -4.47 3.99 34.99
CA LEU A 10 -3.03 3.79 34.89
C LEU A 10 -2.49 2.92 36.03
N ALA A 11 -3.06 3.03 37.25
CA ALA A 11 -2.70 2.22 38.40
C ALA A 11 -3.03 0.72 38.20
N ASP A 12 -3.99 0.37 37.34
CA ASP A 12 -4.24 -1.03 36.97
C ASP A 12 -3.07 -1.61 36.15
N ARG A 13 -2.45 -0.79 35.33
CA ARG A 13 -1.30 -1.19 34.48
C ARG A 13 0.03 -1.11 35.25
N TYR A 14 0.18 -0.12 36.11
CA TYR A 14 1.41 0.14 36.89
C TYR A 14 1.05 0.20 38.40
N PRO A 15 0.90 -0.95 39.06
CA PRO A 15 0.22 -1.05 40.34
C PRO A 15 0.94 -0.43 41.54
N ASN A 16 2.20 -0.08 41.40
CA ASN A 16 3.00 0.51 42.47
C ASN A 16 4.08 1.47 41.96
N ILE A 17 4.71 2.21 42.83
CA ILE A 17 5.79 3.19 42.51
C ILE A 17 6.91 2.55 41.73
N ARG A 18 7.30 1.30 42.02
CA ARG A 18 8.40 0.62 41.34
C ARG A 18 8.06 0.36 39.87
N ALA A 19 6.89 -0.21 39.61
CA ALA A 19 6.42 -0.48 38.25
C ALA A 19 6.28 0.81 37.43
N ALA A 20 5.64 1.84 38.00
CA ALA A 20 5.47 3.13 37.35
C ALA A 20 6.84 3.82 37.10
N THR A 21 7.76 3.80 38.05
CA THR A 21 9.09 4.40 37.88
C THR A 21 9.89 3.66 36.81
N ALA A 22 9.84 2.32 36.77
CA ALA A 22 10.54 1.54 35.73
C ALA A 22 10.03 1.90 34.34
N GLU A 23 8.71 2.03 34.17
CA GLU A 23 8.14 2.45 32.87
C GLU A 23 8.51 3.90 32.53
N TYR A 24 8.51 4.82 33.48
CA TYR A 24 8.96 6.19 33.23
C TYR A 24 10.41 6.24 32.72
N ILE A 25 11.30 5.46 33.33
CA ILE A 25 12.69 5.33 32.90
C ILE A 25 12.76 4.76 31.48
N ASN A 26 11.98 3.70 31.18
CA ASN A 26 11.93 3.09 29.86
C ASN A 26 11.48 4.10 28.80
N LEU A 27 10.34 4.79 29.03
CA LEU A 27 9.82 5.81 28.11
C LEU A 27 10.83 6.94 27.85
N LYS A 28 11.48 7.45 28.92
CA LYS A 28 12.51 8.51 28.79
C LYS A 28 13.73 8.03 28.01
N ALA A 29 14.14 6.78 28.18
CA ALA A 29 15.23 6.20 27.42
C ALA A 29 14.88 6.04 25.93
N ILE A 30 13.67 5.58 25.60
CA ILE A 30 13.20 5.45 24.23
C ILE A 30 13.18 6.80 23.51
N LEU A 31 12.71 7.86 24.19
CA LEU A 31 12.66 9.23 23.64
C LEU A 31 14.04 9.75 23.20
N ALA A 32 15.13 9.26 23.81
CA ALA A 32 16.50 9.64 23.48
C ALA A 32 17.13 8.82 22.32
N LEU A 33 16.44 7.80 21.82
CA LEU A 33 16.94 7.02 20.69
C LEU A 33 16.82 7.82 19.38
N PRO A 34 17.64 7.50 18.36
CA PRO A 34 17.47 8.04 17.03
C PRO A 34 16.12 7.65 16.44
N LYS A 35 15.48 8.57 15.68
CA LYS A 35 14.29 8.27 14.89
C LYS A 35 14.55 7.05 14.00
N GLY A 36 13.58 6.14 13.94
CA GLY A 36 13.57 5.01 13.03
C GLY A 36 13.52 5.46 11.56
N THR A 37 13.72 4.51 10.65
CA THR A 37 13.66 4.76 9.22
C THR A 37 12.26 4.51 8.70
N GLU A 38 11.65 5.51 8.08
CA GLU A 38 10.35 5.43 7.43
C GLU A 38 10.51 5.30 5.92
N TYR A 39 9.74 4.41 5.31
CA TYR A 39 9.66 4.22 3.86
C TYR A 39 8.27 4.56 3.36
N PHE A 40 8.24 5.28 2.24
CA PHE A 40 7.02 5.70 1.58
C PHE A 40 7.03 5.14 0.17
N LEU A 41 6.00 4.36 -0.15
CA LEU A 41 5.77 3.74 -1.47
C LEU A 41 4.35 4.06 -1.91
N SER A 42 4.10 4.06 -3.22
CA SER A 42 2.76 4.21 -3.79
C SER A 42 2.57 3.32 -5.01
N ASP A 43 1.31 3.15 -5.42
CA ASP A 43 0.93 2.56 -6.71
C ASP A 43 1.53 1.16 -6.92
N LEU A 44 1.37 0.27 -5.92
CA LEU A 44 1.92 -1.09 -5.92
C LEU A 44 1.26 -1.97 -6.97
N HIS A 45 -0.03 -1.76 -7.23
CA HIS A 45 -0.79 -2.38 -8.30
C HIS A 45 -0.56 -3.89 -8.46
N GLY A 46 -0.63 -4.65 -7.36
CA GLY A 46 -0.51 -6.10 -7.40
C GLY A 46 0.85 -6.67 -7.83
N GLU A 47 1.88 -5.84 -8.00
CA GLU A 47 3.23 -6.25 -8.41
C GLU A 47 4.03 -6.76 -7.20
N HIS A 48 3.59 -7.89 -6.61
CA HIS A 48 4.08 -8.38 -5.33
C HIS A 48 5.58 -8.70 -5.32
N GLU A 49 6.13 -9.30 -6.38
CA GLU A 49 7.56 -9.68 -6.42
C GLU A 49 8.47 -8.44 -6.37
N ALA A 50 8.14 -7.41 -7.16
CA ALA A 50 8.87 -6.17 -7.17
C ALA A 50 8.78 -5.47 -5.80
N PHE A 51 7.59 -5.44 -5.22
CA PHE A 51 7.34 -4.85 -3.90
C PHE A 51 8.12 -5.57 -2.79
N ILE A 52 8.03 -6.91 -2.72
CA ILE A 52 8.76 -7.70 -1.72
C ILE A 52 10.27 -7.50 -1.88
N HIS A 53 10.78 -7.46 -3.11
CA HIS A 53 12.20 -7.17 -3.36
C HIS A 53 12.61 -5.78 -2.86
N MET A 54 11.79 -4.74 -3.10
CA MET A 54 12.06 -3.38 -2.60
C MET A 54 12.15 -3.36 -1.07
N LEU A 55 11.27 -4.09 -0.38
CA LEU A 55 11.29 -4.17 1.08
C LEU A 55 12.47 -5.00 1.59
N ARG A 56 12.72 -6.18 1.03
CA ARG A 56 13.81 -7.05 1.46
C ARG A 56 15.19 -6.43 1.24
N SER A 57 15.34 -5.67 0.16
CA SER A 57 16.57 -4.90 -0.10
C SER A 57 16.66 -3.60 0.70
N ALA A 58 15.57 -3.24 1.42
CA ALA A 58 15.38 -1.93 2.02
C ALA A 58 15.78 -0.81 1.04
N SER A 59 15.22 -0.91 -0.20
CA SER A 59 15.50 0.02 -1.31
C SER A 59 16.99 0.34 -1.45
N GLY A 60 17.85 -0.70 -1.34
CA GLY A 60 19.31 -0.61 -1.48
C GLY A 60 20.08 -0.24 -0.20
N THR A 61 19.41 0.12 0.89
CA THR A 61 20.06 0.48 2.15
C THR A 61 20.88 -0.69 2.74
N ILE A 62 20.40 -1.93 2.58
CA ILE A 62 21.12 -3.14 3.06
C ILE A 62 22.44 -3.31 2.30
N LYS A 63 22.46 -3.15 0.96
CA LYS A 63 23.70 -3.21 0.17
C LYS A 63 24.69 -2.14 0.61
N THR A 64 24.20 -0.92 0.86
CA THR A 64 25.06 0.16 1.41
C THR A 64 25.68 -0.24 2.75
N LYS A 65 24.91 -0.90 3.62
CA LYS A 65 25.43 -1.41 4.90
C LYS A 65 26.47 -2.52 4.73
N ILE A 66 26.24 -3.43 3.80
CA ILE A 66 27.21 -4.47 3.44
C ILE A 66 28.52 -3.83 2.96
N ASP A 67 28.43 -2.85 2.07
CA ASP A 67 29.61 -2.15 1.54
C ASP A 67 30.36 -1.35 2.62
N GLU A 68 29.63 -0.67 3.53
CA GLU A 68 30.23 0.03 4.67
C GLU A 68 31.04 -0.90 5.58
N HIS A 69 30.58 -2.14 5.82
CA HIS A 69 31.25 -3.08 6.72
C HIS A 69 32.32 -3.94 6.05
N TYR A 70 32.14 -4.26 4.77
CA TYR A 70 32.96 -5.25 4.10
C TYR A 70 33.78 -4.71 2.93
N ALA A 71 33.77 -3.40 2.65
CA ALA A 71 34.67 -2.80 1.64
C ALA A 71 36.13 -3.05 2.04
N GLY A 72 36.93 -3.62 1.12
CA GLY A 72 38.33 -3.99 1.37
C GLY A 72 38.54 -5.31 2.14
N ILE A 73 37.46 -5.97 2.59
CA ILE A 73 37.51 -7.29 3.25
C ILE A 73 36.99 -8.38 2.29
N LEU A 74 35.87 -8.11 1.64
CA LEU A 74 35.24 -9.00 0.67
C LEU A 74 35.33 -8.41 -0.74
N SER A 75 35.40 -9.27 -1.74
CA SER A 75 35.26 -8.87 -3.15
C SER A 75 33.90 -8.23 -3.41
N GLU A 76 33.75 -7.55 -4.54
CA GLU A 76 32.45 -6.99 -4.94
C GLU A 76 31.42 -8.11 -5.13
N ASP A 77 31.79 -9.19 -5.81
CA ASP A 77 30.96 -10.36 -6.05
C ASP A 77 30.48 -10.99 -4.71
N ASP A 78 31.37 -11.19 -3.72
CA ASP A 78 30.98 -11.72 -2.41
C ASP A 78 29.99 -10.81 -1.66
N ARG A 79 30.11 -9.49 -1.84
CA ARG A 79 29.17 -8.52 -1.24
C ARG A 79 27.85 -8.50 -1.96
N GLU A 80 27.83 -8.73 -3.28
CA GLU A 80 26.61 -8.92 -4.05
C GLU A 80 25.92 -10.21 -3.68
N ASP A 81 26.64 -11.32 -3.53
CA ASP A 81 26.13 -12.61 -3.08
C ASP A 81 25.54 -12.52 -1.67
N LEU A 82 26.17 -11.81 -0.75
CA LEU A 82 25.61 -11.58 0.59
C LEU A 82 24.34 -10.73 0.55
N ALA A 83 24.27 -9.75 -0.33
CA ALA A 83 23.04 -8.97 -0.55
C ALA A 83 21.94 -9.85 -1.16
N ALA A 84 22.26 -10.64 -2.17
CA ALA A 84 21.34 -11.59 -2.82
C ALA A 84 20.75 -12.56 -1.79
N LEU A 85 21.57 -13.09 -0.89
CA LEU A 85 21.13 -13.97 0.18
C LEU A 85 20.11 -13.30 1.11
N ILE A 86 20.31 -12.04 1.47
CA ILE A 86 19.33 -11.32 2.30
C ILE A 86 18.04 -11.04 1.53
N TYR A 87 18.13 -10.76 0.24
CA TYR A 87 16.97 -10.42 -0.60
C TYR A 87 16.11 -11.65 -0.94
N ASN A 88 16.76 -12.78 -1.20
CA ASN A 88 16.10 -14.04 -1.57
C ASN A 88 16.82 -15.25 -0.96
N PRO A 89 16.70 -15.46 0.38
CA PRO A 89 17.47 -16.46 1.09
C PRO A 89 17.23 -17.89 0.56
N GLN A 90 15.99 -18.24 0.24
CA GLN A 90 15.67 -19.60 -0.23
C GLN A 90 16.37 -19.93 -1.55
N ALA A 91 16.28 -19.04 -2.54
CA ALA A 91 16.89 -19.25 -3.85
C ALA A 91 18.42 -19.31 -3.74
N GLU A 92 19.02 -18.43 -2.94
CA GLU A 92 20.47 -18.39 -2.78
C GLU A 92 21.00 -19.61 -2.00
N ILE A 93 20.31 -20.05 -0.96
CA ILE A 93 20.63 -21.28 -0.24
C ILE A 93 20.60 -22.51 -1.20
N GLU A 94 19.54 -22.65 -1.99
CA GLU A 94 19.44 -23.76 -2.95
C GLU A 94 20.52 -23.71 -4.04
N ARG A 95 20.93 -22.51 -4.48
CA ARG A 95 22.06 -22.33 -5.37
C ARG A 95 23.37 -22.78 -4.72
N ARG A 96 23.61 -22.35 -3.48
CA ARG A 96 24.83 -22.67 -2.73
C ARG A 96 24.96 -24.15 -2.38
N LYS A 97 23.88 -24.85 -2.07
CA LYS A 97 23.88 -26.29 -1.89
C LYS A 97 24.44 -27.04 -3.10
N LYS A 98 24.24 -26.51 -4.31
CA LYS A 98 24.72 -27.16 -5.56
C LYS A 98 26.16 -26.77 -5.90
N THR A 99 26.65 -25.63 -5.42
CA THR A 99 27.93 -25.05 -5.85
C THR A 99 29.03 -25.11 -4.79
N GLU A 100 28.68 -25.12 -3.50
CA GLU A 100 29.65 -25.15 -2.41
C GLU A 100 30.18 -26.56 -2.17
N ILE A 101 31.49 -26.68 -2.02
CA ILE A 101 32.16 -27.97 -1.71
C ILE A 101 31.86 -28.39 -0.27
N ASP A 102 31.87 -27.42 0.67
CA ASP A 102 31.50 -27.60 2.08
C ASP A 102 30.40 -26.63 2.46
N PHE A 103 29.16 -27.04 2.26
CA PHE A 103 27.98 -26.26 2.55
C PHE A 103 27.83 -25.92 4.05
N SER A 104 28.29 -26.83 4.95
CA SER A 104 28.26 -26.59 6.39
C SER A 104 29.20 -25.43 6.78
N GLN A 105 30.44 -25.45 6.26
CA GLN A 105 31.40 -24.37 6.50
C GLN A 105 30.93 -23.02 5.89
N TRP A 106 30.27 -23.07 4.73
CA TRP A 106 29.64 -21.90 4.13
C TRP A 106 28.56 -21.32 5.06
N CYS A 107 27.67 -22.17 5.63
CA CYS A 107 26.64 -21.73 6.58
C CYS A 107 27.27 -21.02 7.78
N VAL A 108 28.32 -21.58 8.39
CA VAL A 108 29.04 -20.96 9.51
C VAL A 108 29.52 -19.56 9.13
N THR A 109 30.24 -19.45 8.01
CA THR A 109 30.81 -18.18 7.53
C THR A 109 29.73 -17.12 7.29
N VAL A 110 28.65 -17.51 6.65
CA VAL A 110 27.54 -16.62 6.29
C VAL A 110 26.78 -16.16 7.53
N ILE A 111 26.55 -17.02 8.51
CA ILE A 111 25.91 -16.61 9.78
C ILE A 111 26.68 -15.50 10.46
N TYR A 112 28.02 -15.59 10.57
CA TYR A 112 28.84 -14.49 11.11
C TYR A 112 28.66 -13.18 10.36
N ARG A 113 28.63 -13.25 9.01
CA ARG A 113 28.43 -12.06 8.17
C ARG A 113 27.04 -11.44 8.38
N LEU A 114 25.99 -12.26 8.45
CA LEU A 114 24.63 -11.79 8.70
C LEU A 114 24.45 -11.18 10.09
N VAL A 115 25.06 -11.76 11.12
CA VAL A 115 25.06 -11.21 12.49
C VAL A 115 25.66 -9.81 12.47
N THR A 116 26.77 -9.56 11.78
CA THR A 116 27.39 -8.25 11.65
C THR A 116 26.45 -7.22 11.02
N ILE A 117 25.79 -7.57 9.93
CA ILE A 117 24.83 -6.69 9.27
C ILE A 117 23.59 -6.46 10.15
N CYS A 118 23.08 -7.50 10.82
CA CYS A 118 21.96 -7.38 11.75
C CYS A 118 22.28 -6.45 12.92
N LYS A 119 23.48 -6.54 13.51
CA LYS A 119 23.98 -5.58 14.52
C LYS A 119 23.91 -4.15 13.99
N SER A 120 24.40 -3.90 12.76
CA SER A 120 24.43 -2.57 12.16
C SER A 120 23.03 -1.96 11.98
N VAL A 121 22.04 -2.72 11.52
CA VAL A 121 20.69 -2.21 11.32
C VAL A 121 19.91 -2.08 12.63
N SER A 122 20.28 -2.82 13.67
CA SER A 122 19.61 -2.82 14.98
C SER A 122 20.01 -1.70 15.93
N THR A 123 21.10 -0.97 15.67
CA THR A 123 21.68 0.06 16.57
C THR A 123 20.73 1.20 16.96
N LYS A 124 19.67 1.40 16.20
CA LYS A 124 18.66 2.45 16.44
C LYS A 124 17.50 2.00 17.34
N TYR A 125 17.50 0.75 17.82
CA TYR A 125 16.41 0.16 18.61
C TYR A 125 16.86 -0.22 20.03
N THR A 126 15.88 -0.37 20.93
CA THR A 126 16.13 -1.04 22.23
C THR A 126 16.32 -2.55 22.01
N ARG A 127 17.06 -3.21 22.91
CA ARG A 127 17.23 -4.67 22.90
C ARG A 127 15.88 -5.40 22.88
N SER A 128 14.93 -4.95 23.70
CA SER A 128 13.58 -5.53 23.75
C SER A 128 12.88 -5.44 22.39
N ARG A 129 12.97 -4.30 21.68
CA ARG A 129 12.36 -4.12 20.35
C ARG A 129 13.01 -5.01 19.29
N VAL A 130 14.33 -5.17 19.33
CA VAL A 130 15.04 -6.10 18.44
C VAL A 130 14.58 -7.53 18.72
N ARG A 131 14.62 -7.96 19.97
CA ARG A 131 14.22 -9.32 20.37
C ARG A 131 12.78 -9.66 19.98
N ASN A 132 11.86 -8.72 20.08
CA ASN A 132 10.45 -8.93 19.67
C ASN A 132 10.27 -9.11 18.15
N ARG A 133 11.28 -8.77 17.34
CA ARG A 133 11.30 -8.96 15.88
C ARG A 133 12.03 -10.24 15.45
N LEU A 134 12.64 -10.95 16.39
CA LEU A 134 13.29 -12.23 16.15
C LEU A 134 12.27 -13.38 16.26
N PRO A 135 12.46 -14.49 15.55
CA PRO A 135 11.59 -15.66 15.65
C PRO A 135 11.68 -16.27 17.06
N LYS A 136 10.55 -16.52 17.69
CA LYS A 136 10.47 -16.93 19.11
C LYS A 136 11.28 -18.19 19.46
N TYR A 137 11.43 -19.10 18.50
CA TYR A 137 12.15 -20.36 18.73
C TYR A 137 13.66 -20.25 18.57
N LEU A 138 14.16 -19.14 17.97
CA LEU A 138 15.58 -18.83 17.82
C LEU A 138 15.98 -17.52 18.52
N ASP A 139 15.03 -16.83 19.18
CA ASP A 139 15.25 -15.49 19.74
C ASP A 139 16.43 -15.46 20.73
N TYR A 140 16.60 -16.49 21.54
CA TYR A 140 17.72 -16.61 22.46
C TYR A 140 19.07 -16.65 21.71
N ALA A 141 19.22 -17.58 20.77
CA ALA A 141 20.50 -17.76 20.07
C ALA A 141 20.87 -16.53 19.24
N MET A 142 19.87 -15.92 18.56
CA MET A 142 20.06 -14.70 17.78
C MET A 142 20.39 -13.50 18.67
N ASP A 143 19.68 -13.31 19.80
CA ASP A 143 19.92 -12.21 20.73
C ASP A 143 21.34 -12.29 21.35
N GLU A 144 21.80 -13.51 21.74
CA GLU A 144 23.15 -13.72 22.24
C GLU A 144 24.21 -13.34 21.16
N LEU A 145 24.05 -13.78 19.92
CA LEU A 145 24.97 -13.46 18.83
C LEU A 145 24.97 -11.97 18.49
N LEU A 146 23.81 -11.30 18.55
CA LEU A 146 23.71 -9.85 18.32
C LEU A 146 24.38 -9.02 19.41
N HIS A 147 24.56 -9.58 20.61
CA HIS A 147 25.27 -8.92 21.73
C HIS A 147 26.64 -9.53 22.01
N ALA A 148 27.15 -10.35 21.07
CA ALA A 148 28.51 -10.85 21.14
C ALA A 148 29.50 -9.66 21.14
N ASP A 149 30.31 -9.59 22.18
CA ASP A 149 31.45 -8.70 22.27
C ASP A 149 32.74 -9.46 21.85
N ASP A 150 33.74 -8.76 21.35
CA ASP A 150 35.03 -9.34 20.93
C ASP A 150 35.92 -9.77 22.13
N GLU A 151 35.29 -10.01 23.29
CA GLU A 151 36.02 -10.51 24.47
C GLU A 151 36.47 -11.96 24.25
N GLU A 152 37.76 -12.21 24.33
CA GLU A 152 38.39 -13.53 24.13
C GLU A 152 37.70 -14.65 24.90
N ASN A 153 37.16 -14.37 26.08
CA ASN A 153 36.50 -15.35 26.94
C ASN A 153 35.18 -15.87 26.43
N ARG A 154 34.52 -15.20 25.45
CA ARG A 154 33.23 -15.58 24.92
C ARG A 154 33.25 -16.07 23.46
N VAL A 155 34.37 -15.96 22.78
CA VAL A 155 34.48 -16.38 21.37
C VAL A 155 34.11 -17.86 21.20
N HIS A 156 34.54 -18.73 22.11
CA HIS A 156 34.15 -20.14 22.09
C HIS A 156 32.63 -20.36 22.28
N TYR A 157 32.02 -19.59 23.16
CA TYR A 157 30.56 -19.68 23.39
C TYR A 157 29.76 -19.32 22.13
N TYR A 158 30.10 -18.24 21.46
CA TYR A 158 29.41 -17.81 20.23
C TYR A 158 29.67 -18.78 19.06
N SER A 159 30.90 -19.25 18.94
CA SER A 159 31.24 -20.28 17.94
C SER A 159 30.48 -21.57 18.19
N GLU A 160 30.29 -21.99 19.44
CA GLU A 160 29.54 -23.18 19.80
C GLU A 160 28.06 -23.04 19.45
N ILE A 161 27.43 -21.88 19.64
CA ILE A 161 26.05 -21.61 19.20
C ILE A 161 25.93 -21.85 17.69
N ILE A 162 26.81 -21.22 16.89
CA ILE A 162 26.75 -21.30 15.42
C ILE A 162 27.03 -22.73 14.95
N ASN A 163 28.07 -23.39 15.48
CA ASN A 163 28.40 -24.75 15.13
C ASN A 163 27.28 -25.74 15.49
N THR A 164 26.64 -25.55 16.65
CA THR A 164 25.52 -26.36 17.06
C THR A 164 24.34 -26.18 16.12
N VAL A 165 23.98 -24.96 15.76
CA VAL A 165 22.91 -24.67 14.78
C VAL A 165 23.17 -25.38 13.45
N VAL A 166 24.38 -25.32 12.93
CA VAL A 166 24.74 -25.93 11.65
C VAL A 166 24.80 -27.46 11.76
N ASN A 167 25.43 -28.01 12.82
CA ASN A 167 25.55 -29.43 13.02
C ASN A 167 24.21 -30.17 13.23
N PHE A 168 23.20 -29.49 13.78
CA PHE A 168 21.84 -30.00 13.92
C PHE A 168 21.00 -29.84 12.63
N GLY A 169 21.56 -29.31 11.54
CA GLY A 169 20.86 -29.11 10.27
C GLY A 169 19.93 -27.89 10.26
N PHE A 170 20.07 -26.97 11.21
CA PHE A 170 19.26 -25.73 11.30
C PHE A 170 19.93 -24.53 10.64
N GLY A 171 21.08 -24.70 9.99
CA GLY A 171 21.82 -23.60 9.36
C GLY A 171 21.00 -22.81 8.35
N GLU A 172 20.26 -23.48 7.46
CA GLU A 172 19.40 -22.85 6.45
C GLU A 172 18.28 -22.04 7.06
N ILE A 173 17.58 -22.59 8.03
CA ILE A 173 16.51 -21.93 8.76
C ILE A 173 17.06 -20.68 9.46
N PHE A 174 18.19 -20.81 10.14
CA PHE A 174 18.83 -19.70 10.85
C PHE A 174 19.24 -18.56 9.91
N ILE A 175 19.82 -18.88 8.76
CA ILE A 175 20.19 -17.93 7.70
C ILE A 175 18.95 -17.20 7.19
N THR A 176 17.89 -17.94 6.88
CA THR A 176 16.61 -17.35 6.40
C THR A 176 16.00 -16.38 7.41
N GLU A 177 15.88 -16.81 8.65
CA GLU A 177 15.33 -15.99 9.72
C GLU A 177 16.19 -14.76 10.06
N MET A 178 17.52 -14.89 9.97
CA MET A 178 18.42 -13.75 10.16
C MET A 178 18.31 -12.75 8.99
N ALA A 179 18.16 -13.22 7.75
CA ALA A 179 17.92 -12.38 6.58
C ALA A 179 16.59 -11.61 6.71
N ASP A 180 15.53 -12.29 7.15
CA ASP A 180 14.23 -11.67 7.40
C ASP A 180 14.30 -10.64 8.55
N ALA A 181 15.01 -10.96 9.63
CA ALA A 181 15.24 -10.02 10.74
C ALA A 181 15.99 -8.75 10.27
N ILE A 182 17.02 -8.89 9.44
CA ILE A 182 17.76 -7.75 8.86
C ILE A 182 16.82 -6.85 8.06
N SER A 183 16.00 -7.42 7.19
CA SER A 183 15.04 -6.68 6.36
C SER A 183 13.99 -5.96 7.21
N ARG A 184 13.43 -6.62 8.21
CA ARG A 184 12.42 -6.05 9.15
C ARG A 184 13.02 -4.98 10.09
N LEU A 185 14.30 -5.05 10.40
CA LEU A 185 15.01 -4.04 11.23
C LEU A 185 15.55 -2.86 10.42
N ALA A 186 15.76 -3.04 9.11
CA ALA A 186 16.23 -1.96 8.25
C ALA A 186 15.18 -0.85 8.11
N VAL A 187 13.89 -1.21 8.03
CA VAL A 187 12.76 -0.30 7.87
C VAL A 187 11.87 -0.37 9.10
N ASP A 188 11.66 0.77 9.75
CA ASP A 188 10.90 0.85 11.00
C ASP A 188 9.40 0.95 10.76
N LYS A 189 9.00 1.75 9.76
CA LYS A 189 7.61 1.99 9.40
C LYS A 189 7.44 2.12 7.90
N LEU A 190 6.33 1.55 7.40
CA LEU A 190 5.91 1.67 6.01
C LEU A 190 4.71 2.60 5.89
N HIS A 191 4.74 3.46 4.88
CA HIS A 191 3.62 4.26 4.44
C HIS A 191 3.27 3.89 3.00
N ILE A 192 2.10 3.31 2.79
CA ILE A 192 1.60 2.94 1.45
C ILE A 192 0.64 4.03 0.99
N ILE A 193 1.07 4.82 0.03
CA ILE A 193 0.32 5.99 -0.46
C ILE A 193 -0.58 5.58 -1.63
N GLY A 194 -1.41 4.58 -1.39
CA GLY A 194 -2.51 4.12 -2.23
C GLY A 194 -2.14 3.21 -3.40
N ASP A 195 -3.21 2.72 -4.00
CA ASP A 195 -3.23 1.86 -5.17
C ASP A 195 -2.45 0.55 -4.99
N VAL A 196 -2.87 -0.23 -3.97
CA VAL A 196 -2.40 -1.60 -3.77
C VAL A 196 -3.01 -2.53 -4.83
N TYR A 197 -4.28 -2.32 -5.17
CA TYR A 197 -5.07 -3.17 -6.04
C TYR A 197 -4.94 -2.87 -7.52
N ASP A 198 -5.42 -3.83 -8.31
CA ASP A 198 -5.57 -3.83 -9.77
C ASP A 198 -4.28 -3.86 -10.58
N ARG A 199 -4.40 -4.29 -11.84
CA ARG A 199 -3.39 -4.44 -12.90
C ARG A 199 -2.48 -5.64 -12.71
N GLY A 200 -1.59 -5.66 -11.71
CA GLY A 200 -0.76 -6.82 -11.39
C GLY A 200 -1.56 -7.94 -10.72
N ALA A 201 -0.99 -9.15 -10.72
CA ALA A 201 -1.73 -10.37 -10.43
C ALA A 201 -1.98 -10.66 -8.94
N HIS A 202 -1.23 -10.04 -8.01
CA HIS A 202 -1.22 -10.51 -6.62
C HIS A 202 -1.36 -9.41 -5.55
N PRO A 203 -2.38 -8.55 -5.61
CA PRO A 203 -2.65 -7.61 -4.52
C PRO A 203 -3.04 -8.32 -3.21
N ASP A 204 -3.63 -9.50 -3.31
CA ASP A 204 -3.96 -10.38 -2.19
C ASP A 204 -2.73 -10.79 -1.39
N THR A 205 -1.65 -11.20 -2.08
CA THR A 205 -0.36 -11.56 -1.45
C THR A 205 0.34 -10.34 -0.86
N ILE A 206 0.24 -9.16 -1.52
CA ILE A 206 0.75 -7.91 -0.95
C ILE A 206 0.05 -7.59 0.36
N MET A 207 -1.28 -7.70 0.40
CA MET A 207 -2.06 -7.41 1.61
C MET A 207 -1.73 -8.36 2.75
N ASP A 208 -1.60 -9.67 2.49
CA ASP A 208 -1.16 -10.64 3.51
C ASP A 208 0.20 -10.26 4.10
N TYR A 209 1.16 -9.89 3.24
CA TYR A 209 2.49 -9.47 3.67
C TYR A 209 2.45 -8.18 4.52
N LEU A 210 1.65 -7.18 4.10
CA LEU A 210 1.50 -5.93 4.84
C LEU A 210 0.80 -6.13 6.18
N MET A 211 -0.12 -7.09 6.29
CA MET A 211 -0.77 -7.45 7.56
C MET A 211 0.18 -8.12 8.55
N ASP A 212 1.17 -8.88 8.06
CA ASP A 212 2.25 -9.45 8.89
C ASP A 212 3.38 -8.46 9.19
N TYR A 213 3.41 -7.32 8.50
CA TYR A 213 4.45 -6.32 8.71
C TYR A 213 4.22 -5.56 10.03
N HIS A 214 5.30 -5.23 10.73
CA HIS A 214 5.23 -4.76 12.12
C HIS A 214 4.64 -3.36 12.33
N ASP A 215 4.73 -2.45 11.34
CA ASP A 215 4.10 -1.11 11.40
C ASP A 215 3.86 -0.58 9.98
N VAL A 216 2.59 -0.50 9.60
CA VAL A 216 2.14 -0.06 8.27
C VAL A 216 0.96 0.88 8.40
N ASP A 217 0.90 1.90 7.57
CA ASP A 217 -0.32 2.67 7.32
C ASP A 217 -0.56 2.92 5.83
N PHE A 218 -1.82 3.25 5.50
CA PHE A 218 -2.28 3.46 4.14
C PHE A 218 -2.88 4.85 3.96
N GLN A 219 -2.68 5.44 2.78
CA GLN A 219 -3.52 6.50 2.26
C GLN A 219 -4.25 5.93 1.06
N TRP A 220 -5.58 5.76 1.15
CA TRP A 220 -6.34 5.05 0.13
C TRP A 220 -6.22 5.70 -1.24
N GLY A 221 -5.95 4.88 -2.26
CA GLY A 221 -5.98 5.29 -3.65
C GLY A 221 -7.36 5.09 -4.28
N ASN A 222 -7.51 5.54 -5.54
CA ASN A 222 -8.78 5.34 -6.25
C ASN A 222 -9.03 3.85 -6.60
N HIS A 223 -7.99 3.06 -6.86
CA HIS A 223 -8.13 1.62 -7.02
C HIS A 223 -8.51 0.91 -5.71
N ASP A 224 -7.96 1.36 -4.59
CA ASP A 224 -8.32 0.82 -3.28
C ASP A 224 -9.78 1.11 -2.93
N ILE A 225 -10.22 2.36 -3.15
CA ILE A 225 -11.56 2.79 -2.77
C ILE A 225 -12.66 2.05 -3.57
N VAL A 226 -12.43 1.67 -4.82
CA VAL A 226 -13.39 0.89 -5.60
C VAL A 226 -13.49 -0.55 -5.08
N TRP A 227 -12.41 -1.16 -4.61
CA TRP A 227 -12.41 -2.44 -3.92
C TRP A 227 -13.11 -2.37 -2.55
N MET A 228 -12.89 -1.29 -1.79
CA MET A 228 -13.60 -1.03 -0.54
C MET A 228 -15.11 -0.89 -0.79
N GLY A 229 -15.51 -0.19 -1.86
CA GLY A 229 -16.91 -0.06 -2.28
C GLY A 229 -17.54 -1.39 -2.71
N ALA A 230 -16.78 -2.23 -3.41
CA ALA A 230 -17.21 -3.57 -3.79
C ALA A 230 -17.40 -4.47 -2.54
N ALA A 231 -16.48 -4.44 -1.59
CA ALA A 231 -16.60 -5.17 -0.33
C ALA A 231 -17.78 -4.68 0.54
N ALA A 232 -18.17 -3.41 0.38
CA ALA A 232 -19.38 -2.85 0.99
C ALA A 232 -20.68 -3.24 0.26
N GLY A 233 -20.60 -3.94 -0.89
CA GLY A 233 -21.72 -4.45 -1.65
C GLY A 233 -22.24 -3.53 -2.76
N ASN A 234 -21.52 -2.45 -3.13
CA ASN A 234 -21.90 -1.60 -4.25
C ASN A 234 -21.72 -2.33 -5.58
N LEU A 235 -22.80 -2.52 -6.34
CA LEU A 235 -22.80 -3.32 -7.57
C LEU A 235 -21.96 -2.69 -8.70
N ALA A 236 -21.93 -1.36 -8.80
CA ALA A 236 -21.11 -0.68 -9.80
C ALA A 236 -19.62 -0.85 -9.50
N CYS A 237 -19.21 -0.77 -8.22
CA CYS A 237 -17.85 -1.09 -7.79
C CYS A 237 -17.50 -2.57 -8.07
N ILE A 238 -18.42 -3.50 -7.79
CA ILE A 238 -18.24 -4.93 -8.05
C ILE A 238 -18.01 -5.17 -9.56
N ALA A 239 -18.84 -4.60 -10.41
CA ALA A 239 -18.66 -4.73 -11.84
C ALA A 239 -17.33 -4.14 -12.33
N ASN A 240 -16.90 -3.00 -11.76
CA ASN A 240 -15.63 -2.37 -12.09
C ASN A 240 -14.43 -3.26 -11.76
N ILE A 241 -14.35 -3.80 -10.51
CA ILE A 241 -13.20 -4.64 -10.13
C ILE A 241 -13.14 -5.94 -10.92
N ILE A 242 -14.28 -6.58 -11.16
CA ILE A 242 -14.35 -7.81 -11.98
C ILE A 242 -13.90 -7.51 -13.41
N ARG A 243 -14.46 -6.47 -14.06
CA ARG A 243 -14.07 -6.05 -15.41
C ARG A 243 -12.56 -5.77 -15.50
N MET A 244 -12.02 -5.02 -14.55
CA MET A 244 -10.62 -4.64 -14.59
C MET A 244 -9.71 -5.86 -14.47
N ASN A 245 -10.00 -6.75 -13.54
CA ASN A 245 -9.15 -7.93 -13.34
C ASN A 245 -9.25 -8.93 -14.48
N ILE A 246 -10.43 -9.11 -15.08
CA ILE A 246 -10.56 -9.89 -16.33
C ILE A 246 -9.75 -9.26 -17.45
N SER A 247 -9.76 -7.92 -17.59
CA SER A 247 -8.99 -7.22 -18.63
C SER A 247 -7.48 -7.37 -18.50
N TYR A 248 -6.97 -7.71 -17.32
CA TYR A 248 -5.55 -8.01 -17.04
C TYR A 248 -5.24 -9.49 -16.85
N ASN A 249 -6.21 -10.38 -17.11
CA ASN A 249 -6.07 -11.82 -16.95
C ASN A 249 -5.78 -12.30 -15.52
N ASN A 250 -6.32 -11.62 -14.52
CA ASN A 250 -6.11 -11.93 -13.09
C ASN A 250 -7.19 -12.88 -12.53
N PHE A 251 -7.47 -13.99 -13.22
CA PHE A 251 -8.51 -14.95 -12.82
C PHE A 251 -8.15 -15.67 -11.53
N ASP A 252 -6.91 -16.15 -11.39
CA ASP A 252 -6.44 -16.85 -10.20
C ASP A 252 -6.56 -16.00 -8.93
N MET A 253 -6.26 -14.70 -9.02
CA MET A 253 -6.42 -13.79 -7.90
C MET A 253 -7.90 -13.65 -7.49
N LEU A 254 -8.82 -13.57 -8.47
CA LEU A 254 -10.25 -13.50 -8.18
C LEU A 254 -10.77 -14.82 -7.59
N GLU A 255 -10.50 -15.96 -8.23
CA GLU A 255 -11.08 -17.26 -7.88
C GLU A 255 -10.34 -17.94 -6.74
N VAL A 256 -9.00 -18.06 -6.80
CA VAL A 256 -8.18 -18.71 -5.78
C VAL A 256 -7.83 -17.72 -4.67
N GLY A 257 -7.40 -16.51 -5.02
CA GLY A 257 -7.00 -15.49 -4.07
C GLY A 257 -8.14 -15.06 -3.14
N TYR A 258 -9.27 -14.70 -3.70
CA TYR A 258 -10.42 -14.15 -2.94
C TYR A 258 -11.67 -15.05 -2.92
N GLY A 259 -11.67 -16.17 -3.63
CA GLY A 259 -12.82 -17.09 -3.67
C GLY A 259 -14.04 -16.53 -4.40
N ILE A 260 -13.83 -15.62 -5.37
CA ILE A 260 -14.90 -14.99 -6.14
C ILE A 260 -15.32 -15.94 -7.25
N ASN A 261 -16.56 -16.41 -7.23
CA ASN A 261 -17.07 -17.38 -8.19
C ASN A 261 -17.49 -16.70 -9.51
N LEU A 262 -16.71 -16.91 -10.56
CA LEU A 262 -16.97 -16.36 -11.91
C LEU A 262 -17.84 -17.26 -12.80
N ARG A 263 -18.18 -18.49 -12.38
CA ARG A 263 -18.87 -19.49 -13.19
C ARG A 263 -20.16 -18.99 -13.86
N ARG A 264 -20.97 -18.23 -13.09
CA ARG A 264 -22.24 -17.71 -13.65
C ARG A 264 -22.01 -16.65 -14.72
N LEU A 265 -21.00 -15.80 -14.53
CA LEU A 265 -20.57 -14.83 -15.56
C LEU A 265 -20.02 -15.55 -16.79
N THR A 266 -19.21 -16.58 -16.59
CA THR A 266 -18.64 -17.40 -17.68
C THR A 266 -19.74 -18.02 -18.55
N THR A 267 -20.74 -18.68 -17.93
CA THR A 267 -21.86 -19.28 -18.65
C THR A 267 -22.69 -18.23 -19.39
N PHE A 268 -23.08 -17.14 -18.70
CA PHE A 268 -23.81 -16.05 -19.31
C PHE A 268 -23.09 -15.44 -20.52
N ALA A 269 -21.77 -15.21 -20.38
CA ALA A 269 -20.96 -14.64 -21.46
C ALA A 269 -20.84 -15.57 -22.67
N ALA A 270 -20.68 -16.87 -22.44
CA ALA A 270 -20.65 -17.87 -23.51
C ALA A 270 -21.98 -17.97 -24.26
N ASP A 271 -23.11 -17.97 -23.56
CA ASP A 271 -24.43 -18.09 -24.12
C ASP A 271 -24.87 -16.82 -24.87
N THR A 272 -24.62 -15.65 -24.27
CA THR A 272 -25.12 -14.35 -24.77
C THR A 272 -24.23 -13.75 -25.86
N TYR A 273 -22.91 -13.88 -25.72
CA TYR A 273 -21.90 -13.30 -26.63
C TYR A 273 -21.17 -14.35 -27.47
N GLY A 274 -21.71 -15.58 -27.54
CA GLY A 274 -21.08 -16.71 -28.24
C GLY A 274 -20.81 -16.49 -29.73
N SER A 275 -21.62 -15.65 -30.43
CA SER A 275 -21.44 -15.31 -31.84
C SER A 275 -20.55 -14.09 -32.10
N ASP A 276 -20.09 -13.40 -31.02
CA ASP A 276 -19.26 -12.20 -31.11
C ASP A 276 -17.80 -12.57 -30.93
N ASP A 277 -16.92 -11.93 -31.70
CA ASP A 277 -15.46 -12.11 -31.59
C ASP A 277 -14.83 -11.27 -30.47
N CYS A 278 -15.56 -10.29 -29.94
CA CYS A 278 -15.17 -9.43 -28.81
C CYS A 278 -13.72 -8.91 -28.88
N LYS A 279 -13.16 -8.61 -30.06
CA LYS A 279 -11.73 -8.30 -30.28
C LYS A 279 -11.20 -7.18 -29.39
N LYS A 280 -12.03 -6.16 -29.10
CA LYS A 280 -11.62 -5.01 -28.28
C LYS A 280 -11.54 -5.32 -26.79
N PHE A 281 -12.05 -6.48 -26.40
CA PHE A 281 -12.13 -6.92 -25.01
C PHE A 281 -11.09 -7.99 -24.65
N TRP A 282 -10.19 -8.32 -25.58
CA TRP A 282 -9.13 -9.30 -25.31
C TRP A 282 -8.26 -8.87 -24.14
N PRO A 283 -7.86 -9.82 -23.28
CA PRO A 283 -7.06 -9.50 -22.08
C PRO A 283 -5.69 -8.90 -22.42
N HIS A 284 -5.25 -7.97 -21.62
CA HIS A 284 -3.91 -7.40 -21.66
C HIS A 284 -2.96 -8.24 -20.80
N VAL A 285 -2.34 -9.26 -21.36
CA VAL A 285 -1.39 -10.10 -20.67
C VAL A 285 -0.09 -9.33 -20.47
N LEU A 286 0.23 -8.96 -19.22
CA LEU A 286 1.44 -8.21 -18.87
C LEU A 286 2.68 -9.09 -18.80
N ASP A 287 2.53 -10.36 -18.41
CA ASP A 287 3.59 -11.35 -18.33
C ASP A 287 3.14 -12.69 -18.93
N LYS A 288 3.69 -13.03 -20.09
CA LYS A 288 3.34 -14.27 -20.78
C LYS A 288 3.73 -15.55 -20.05
N ASN A 289 4.67 -15.46 -19.10
CA ASN A 289 5.13 -16.62 -18.32
C ASN A 289 4.24 -16.87 -17.07
N LYS A 290 3.38 -15.90 -16.74
CA LYS A 290 2.44 -15.93 -15.59
C LYS A 290 1.01 -15.78 -16.06
N PHE A 291 0.70 -16.33 -17.20
CA PHE A 291 -0.61 -16.24 -17.83
C PHE A 291 -1.54 -17.30 -17.26
N ASP A 292 -2.70 -16.87 -16.75
CA ASP A 292 -3.76 -17.79 -16.37
C ASP A 292 -4.33 -18.46 -17.60
N PRO A 293 -4.41 -19.81 -17.65
CA PRO A 293 -4.77 -20.57 -18.84
C PRO A 293 -6.29 -20.53 -19.12
N VAL A 294 -6.86 -19.31 -19.17
CA VAL A 294 -8.24 -19.09 -19.59
C VAL A 294 -8.26 -18.82 -21.09
N ASP A 295 -9.23 -19.40 -21.79
CA ASP A 295 -9.42 -19.14 -23.21
C ASP A 295 -9.64 -17.66 -23.48
N ASP A 296 -8.77 -17.05 -24.30
CA ASP A 296 -8.79 -15.60 -24.58
C ASP A 296 -10.13 -15.13 -25.15
N GLN A 297 -10.78 -15.95 -25.95
CA GLN A 297 -12.09 -15.64 -26.53
C GLN A 297 -13.18 -15.62 -25.46
N LEU A 298 -13.13 -16.57 -24.53
CA LEU A 298 -14.07 -16.63 -23.41
C LEU A 298 -13.83 -15.46 -22.44
N ALA A 299 -12.57 -15.16 -22.14
CA ALA A 299 -12.19 -14.01 -21.34
C ALA A 299 -12.68 -12.68 -21.96
N ALA A 300 -12.55 -12.52 -23.28
CA ALA A 300 -13.05 -11.35 -24.00
C ALA A 300 -14.59 -11.22 -23.93
N ARG A 301 -15.31 -12.34 -24.05
CA ARG A 301 -16.78 -12.36 -23.87
C ARG A 301 -17.20 -11.99 -22.46
N MET A 302 -16.50 -12.53 -21.45
CA MET A 302 -16.72 -12.19 -20.04
C MET A 302 -16.44 -10.71 -19.77
N HIS A 303 -15.35 -10.17 -20.34
CA HIS A 303 -15.00 -8.76 -20.23
C HIS A 303 -16.08 -7.86 -20.83
N LYS A 304 -16.58 -8.17 -22.02
CA LYS A 304 -17.68 -7.42 -22.66
C LYS A 304 -18.97 -7.51 -21.83
N ALA A 305 -19.34 -8.71 -21.40
CA ALA A 305 -20.56 -8.94 -20.60
C ALA A 305 -20.55 -8.08 -19.32
N ILE A 306 -19.47 -8.15 -18.55
CA ILE A 306 -19.38 -7.38 -17.30
C ILE A 306 -19.25 -5.87 -17.55
N ALA A 307 -18.64 -5.44 -18.67
CA ALA A 307 -18.57 -4.03 -19.05
C ALA A 307 -19.96 -3.45 -19.31
N ILE A 308 -20.82 -4.17 -20.02
CA ILE A 308 -22.22 -3.75 -20.25
C ILE A 308 -22.98 -3.65 -18.93
N MET A 309 -22.88 -4.66 -18.06
CA MET A 309 -23.49 -4.61 -16.72
C MET A 309 -22.97 -3.41 -15.91
N GLN A 310 -21.66 -3.12 -15.97
CA GLN A 310 -21.07 -1.96 -15.32
C GLN A 310 -21.71 -0.65 -15.79
N PHE A 311 -21.83 -0.43 -17.10
CA PHE A 311 -22.42 0.82 -17.63
C PHE A 311 -23.90 0.97 -17.26
N LYS A 312 -24.65 -0.15 -17.21
CA LYS A 312 -26.03 -0.14 -16.73
C LYS A 312 -26.11 0.28 -15.27
N LEU A 313 -25.30 -0.34 -14.40
CA LEU A 313 -25.27 -0.05 -12.97
C LEU A 313 -24.76 1.36 -12.67
N GLU A 314 -23.71 1.82 -13.36
CA GLU A 314 -23.24 3.21 -13.27
C GLU A 314 -24.34 4.19 -13.67
N GLY A 315 -25.08 3.90 -14.74
CA GLY A 315 -26.19 4.76 -15.17
C GLY A 315 -27.34 4.81 -14.17
N GLN A 316 -27.67 3.70 -13.52
CA GLN A 316 -28.66 3.68 -12.42
C GLN A 316 -28.19 4.57 -11.27
N LEU A 317 -26.92 4.42 -10.85
CA LEU A 317 -26.34 5.17 -9.76
C LEU A 317 -26.27 6.68 -10.06
N ILE A 318 -25.91 7.07 -11.29
CA ILE A 318 -25.90 8.48 -11.71
C ILE A 318 -27.30 9.08 -11.65
N LYS A 319 -28.33 8.34 -12.10
CA LYS A 319 -29.74 8.80 -12.05
C LYS A 319 -30.25 8.91 -10.61
N GLU A 320 -29.76 8.07 -9.70
CA GLU A 320 -30.10 8.13 -8.28
C GLU A 320 -29.38 9.27 -7.54
N HIS A 321 -28.22 9.72 -8.06
CA HIS A 321 -27.35 10.74 -7.47
C HIS A 321 -27.04 11.89 -8.45
N PRO A 322 -28.03 12.69 -8.85
CA PRO A 322 -27.81 13.82 -9.76
C PRO A 322 -26.80 14.85 -9.15
N GLU A 323 -26.68 14.91 -7.83
CA GLU A 323 -25.72 15.76 -7.13
C GLU A 323 -24.25 15.41 -7.43
N PHE A 324 -23.96 14.21 -7.92
CA PHE A 324 -22.60 13.82 -8.34
C PHE A 324 -22.16 14.50 -9.65
N GLY A 325 -23.12 15.03 -10.45
CA GLY A 325 -22.83 15.78 -11.67
C GLY A 325 -22.10 14.96 -12.74
N LEU A 326 -22.45 13.67 -12.88
CA LEU A 326 -21.80 12.71 -13.76
C LEU A 326 -22.63 12.35 -15.02
N ASP A 327 -23.65 13.17 -15.37
CA ASP A 327 -24.57 12.92 -16.49
C ASP A 327 -23.87 12.70 -17.83
N LYS A 328 -22.67 13.26 -18.04
CA LYS A 328 -21.87 13.05 -19.25
C LYS A 328 -21.40 11.61 -19.45
N ARG A 329 -21.47 10.78 -18.42
CA ARG A 329 -21.17 9.34 -18.48
C ARG A 329 -22.38 8.49 -18.91
N LEU A 330 -23.57 9.07 -18.98
CA LEU A 330 -24.76 8.42 -19.49
C LEU A 330 -24.66 8.34 -21.03
N LEU A 331 -24.07 7.23 -21.54
CA LEU A 331 -23.82 7.05 -22.96
C LEU A 331 -24.69 5.96 -23.60
N LEU A 332 -25.27 5.02 -22.83
CA LEU A 332 -26.10 3.95 -23.38
C LEU A 332 -27.40 4.48 -24.01
N ASP A 333 -27.98 5.55 -23.45
CA ASP A 333 -29.17 6.23 -24.00
C ASP A 333 -28.84 7.21 -25.15
N LYS A 334 -27.57 7.33 -25.54
CA LYS A 334 -27.08 8.17 -26.65
C LYS A 334 -26.61 7.36 -27.84
N ILE A 335 -26.77 6.03 -27.77
CA ILE A 335 -26.47 5.12 -28.87
C ILE A 335 -27.60 5.18 -29.88
N ASP A 336 -27.24 5.42 -31.14
CA ASP A 336 -28.11 5.18 -32.30
C ASP A 336 -27.84 3.76 -32.79
N PHE A 337 -28.70 2.84 -32.41
CA PHE A 337 -28.57 1.41 -32.74
C PHE A 337 -28.78 1.12 -34.22
N GLU A 338 -29.52 1.96 -34.97
CA GLU A 338 -29.76 1.79 -36.41
C GLU A 338 -28.51 2.18 -37.20
N ASN A 339 -27.85 3.29 -36.83
CA ASN A 339 -26.68 3.80 -37.53
C ASN A 339 -25.36 3.35 -36.92
N GLY A 340 -25.35 2.64 -35.80
CA GLY A 340 -24.15 2.17 -35.11
C GLY A 340 -23.26 3.31 -34.63
N THR A 341 -23.85 4.37 -34.10
CA THR A 341 -23.12 5.56 -33.61
C THR A 341 -23.49 5.93 -32.19
N VAL A 342 -22.67 6.74 -31.54
CA VAL A 342 -22.93 7.29 -30.21
C VAL A 342 -22.60 8.77 -30.15
N ASN A 343 -23.44 9.56 -29.48
CA ASN A 343 -23.19 10.98 -29.25
C ASN A 343 -22.45 11.18 -27.93
N VAL A 344 -21.19 11.59 -27.98
CA VAL A 344 -20.37 11.93 -26.83
C VAL A 344 -20.16 13.44 -26.78
N GLU A 345 -20.76 14.11 -25.82
CA GLU A 345 -20.63 15.57 -25.58
C GLU A 345 -20.88 16.43 -26.85
N GLY A 346 -21.86 16.03 -27.67
CA GLY A 346 -22.25 16.74 -28.90
C GLY A 346 -21.50 16.29 -30.16
N THR A 347 -20.51 15.41 -30.06
CA THR A 347 -19.82 14.83 -31.21
C THR A 347 -20.31 13.39 -31.43
N VAL A 348 -20.67 13.07 -32.68
CA VAL A 348 -21.13 11.73 -33.06
C VAL A 348 -19.94 10.90 -33.52
N TYR A 349 -19.73 9.74 -32.88
CA TYR A 349 -18.68 8.79 -33.19
C TYR A 349 -19.25 7.47 -33.67
N PRO A 350 -18.64 6.82 -34.68
CA PRO A 350 -18.98 5.45 -35.04
C PRO A 350 -18.55 4.49 -33.93
N LEU A 351 -19.40 3.52 -33.63
CA LEU A 351 -19.06 2.42 -32.73
C LEU A 351 -18.24 1.35 -33.48
N ASN A 352 -17.21 0.85 -32.83
CA ASN A 352 -16.38 -0.24 -33.35
C ASN A 352 -17.02 -1.63 -33.12
N ASP A 353 -18.05 -1.68 -32.30
CA ASP A 353 -18.84 -2.86 -31.95
C ASP A 353 -20.28 -2.42 -31.70
N THR A 354 -21.22 -3.05 -32.42
CA THR A 354 -22.66 -2.74 -32.38
C THR A 354 -23.52 -3.90 -31.87
N PHE A 355 -22.86 -4.96 -31.39
CA PHE A 355 -23.57 -6.13 -30.87
C PHE A 355 -23.89 -5.95 -29.37
N PHE A 356 -25.11 -5.52 -29.08
CA PHE A 356 -25.61 -5.23 -27.73
C PHE A 356 -26.88 -6.06 -27.40
N PRO A 357 -26.76 -7.39 -27.27
CA PRO A 357 -27.96 -8.28 -27.18
C PRO A 357 -28.78 -8.06 -25.90
N THR A 358 -28.23 -7.41 -24.87
CA THR A 358 -28.91 -7.22 -23.58
C THR A 358 -29.34 -5.77 -23.31
N ILE A 359 -29.07 -4.84 -24.23
CA ILE A 359 -29.47 -3.44 -24.06
C ILE A 359 -30.83 -3.23 -24.71
N ASP A 360 -31.85 -2.86 -23.93
CA ASP A 360 -33.13 -2.37 -24.44
C ASP A 360 -33.02 -0.88 -24.76
N PRO A 361 -33.17 -0.44 -26.02
CA PRO A 361 -33.13 0.95 -26.41
C PRO A 361 -34.11 1.87 -25.65
N ASN A 362 -35.23 1.33 -25.16
CA ASN A 362 -36.22 2.08 -24.41
C ASN A 362 -35.87 2.22 -22.94
N ASN A 363 -35.08 1.29 -22.39
CA ASN A 363 -34.59 1.33 -21.00
C ASN A 363 -33.14 0.82 -20.88
N PRO A 364 -32.18 1.55 -21.46
CA PRO A 364 -30.84 1.04 -21.70
C PRO A 364 -30.01 0.76 -20.43
N TYR A 365 -30.45 1.25 -19.29
CA TYR A 365 -29.76 1.04 -18.00
C TYR A 365 -30.38 -0.08 -17.14
N GLU A 366 -31.44 -0.74 -17.60
CA GLU A 366 -32.03 -1.87 -16.86
C GLU A 366 -31.24 -3.16 -17.09
N LEU A 367 -30.94 -3.88 -16.00
CA LEU A 367 -30.36 -5.21 -16.07
C LEU A 367 -31.42 -6.22 -16.50
N THR A 368 -31.07 -7.14 -17.40
CA THR A 368 -31.91 -8.31 -17.63
C THR A 368 -32.00 -9.19 -16.39
N GLU A 369 -32.91 -10.17 -16.36
CA GLU A 369 -33.01 -11.11 -15.22
C GLU A 369 -31.72 -11.92 -15.06
N GLU A 370 -31.12 -12.35 -16.18
CA GLU A 370 -29.87 -13.10 -16.21
C GLU A 370 -28.68 -12.24 -15.71
N GLU A 371 -28.56 -10.99 -16.19
CA GLU A 371 -27.54 -10.05 -15.72
C GLU A 371 -27.68 -9.78 -14.21
N ARG A 372 -28.92 -9.60 -13.72
CA ARG A 372 -29.21 -9.43 -12.29
C ARG A 372 -28.80 -10.68 -11.50
N ALA A 373 -29.03 -11.87 -12.04
CA ALA A 373 -28.62 -13.12 -11.40
C ALA A 373 -27.09 -13.28 -11.37
N VAL A 374 -26.37 -12.84 -12.41
CA VAL A 374 -24.89 -12.78 -12.44
C VAL A 374 -24.40 -11.83 -11.35
N MET A 375 -24.89 -10.59 -11.31
CA MET A 375 -24.45 -9.58 -10.35
C MET A 375 -24.76 -9.99 -8.91
N ASN A 376 -25.90 -10.62 -8.64
CA ASN A 376 -26.21 -11.15 -7.31
C ASN A 376 -25.23 -12.26 -6.89
N SER A 377 -24.82 -13.13 -7.82
CA SER A 377 -23.84 -14.19 -7.55
C SER A 377 -22.45 -13.61 -7.23
N LEU A 378 -22.00 -12.63 -8.03
CA LEU A 378 -20.73 -11.94 -7.80
C LEU A 378 -20.74 -11.18 -6.47
N SER A 379 -21.82 -10.44 -6.20
CA SER A 379 -21.98 -9.70 -4.94
C SER A 379 -21.96 -10.63 -3.73
N ALA A 380 -22.67 -11.77 -3.80
CA ALA A 380 -22.64 -12.75 -2.73
C ALA A 380 -21.23 -13.31 -2.48
N SER A 381 -20.46 -13.61 -3.54
CA SER A 381 -19.09 -14.10 -3.41
C SER A 381 -18.17 -13.05 -2.76
N ILE A 382 -18.26 -11.79 -3.19
CA ILE A 382 -17.41 -10.70 -2.68
C ILE A 382 -17.72 -10.36 -1.23
N ILE A 383 -19.02 -10.22 -0.88
CA ILE A 383 -19.43 -9.89 0.49
C ILE A 383 -19.06 -11.01 1.47
N ASN A 384 -19.10 -12.27 1.04
CA ASN A 384 -18.77 -13.42 1.87
C ASN A 384 -17.31 -13.90 1.75
N SER A 385 -16.47 -13.23 0.95
CA SER A 385 -15.04 -13.53 0.89
C SER A 385 -14.36 -13.11 2.20
N GLU A 386 -14.06 -14.06 3.08
CA GLU A 386 -13.46 -13.79 4.38
C GLU A 386 -12.10 -13.11 4.25
N ARG A 387 -11.26 -13.58 3.32
CA ARG A 387 -9.93 -12.99 3.05
C ARG A 387 -10.05 -11.54 2.58
N LEU A 388 -10.93 -11.25 1.59
CA LEU A 388 -11.14 -9.89 1.11
C LEU A 388 -11.66 -8.97 2.23
N GLN A 389 -12.68 -9.41 2.98
CA GLN A 389 -13.23 -8.62 4.07
C GLN A 389 -12.17 -8.35 5.17
N THR A 390 -11.26 -9.29 5.42
CA THR A 390 -10.16 -9.11 6.36
C THR A 390 -9.18 -8.04 5.86
N HIS A 391 -8.78 -8.09 4.58
CA HIS A 391 -7.91 -7.08 3.95
C HIS A 391 -8.55 -5.69 3.98
N ILE A 392 -9.81 -5.57 3.62
CA ILE A 392 -10.52 -4.29 3.61
C ILE A 392 -10.67 -3.72 5.03
N ARG A 393 -10.98 -4.54 6.04
CA ARG A 393 -11.00 -4.09 7.44
C ARG A 393 -9.63 -3.62 7.91
N TYR A 394 -8.56 -4.29 7.48
CA TYR A 394 -7.20 -3.85 7.79
C TYR A 394 -6.90 -2.48 7.16
N MET A 395 -7.28 -2.26 5.89
CA MET A 395 -7.16 -0.95 5.25
C MET A 395 -7.97 0.14 5.95
N PHE A 396 -9.15 -0.18 6.50
CA PHE A 396 -9.92 0.76 7.30
C PHE A 396 -9.27 1.08 8.65
N SER A 397 -8.68 0.09 9.31
CA SER A 397 -8.07 0.28 10.64
C SER A 397 -6.72 1.00 10.58
N HIS A 398 -5.97 0.85 9.48
CA HIS A 398 -4.63 1.41 9.30
C HIS A 398 -4.57 2.51 8.24
N GLY A 399 -5.68 2.87 7.61
CA GLY A 399 -5.72 3.81 6.50
C GLY A 399 -6.63 5.02 6.70
N SER A 400 -6.46 6.01 5.81
CA SER A 400 -7.24 7.24 5.72
C SER A 400 -7.05 7.89 4.35
N LEU A 401 -7.82 8.93 4.02
CA LEU A 401 -7.61 9.71 2.79
C LEU A 401 -6.32 10.53 2.81
N TYR A 402 -5.88 10.98 3.98
CA TYR A 402 -4.61 11.66 4.16
C TYR A 402 -4.01 11.38 5.54
N LYS A 403 -2.72 11.60 5.67
CA LYS A 403 -2.03 11.51 6.96
C LYS A 403 -1.00 12.63 7.09
N ARG A 404 -0.84 13.13 8.30
CA ARG A 404 0.30 13.95 8.70
C ARG A 404 1.20 13.10 9.58
N ILE A 405 2.46 13.00 9.24
CA ILE A 405 3.43 12.23 10.02
C ILE A 405 4.82 12.86 9.94
N ASN A 406 5.39 13.18 11.09
CA ASN A 406 6.74 13.71 11.24
C ASN A 406 7.02 14.90 10.29
N GLY A 407 6.07 15.83 10.19
CA GLY A 407 6.15 16.98 9.30
C GLY A 407 5.81 16.70 7.83
N ASN A 408 5.52 15.47 7.44
CA ASN A 408 5.11 15.15 6.07
C ASN A 408 3.60 15.06 5.96
N LEU A 409 3.06 15.49 4.80
CA LEU A 409 1.68 15.34 4.39
C LEU A 409 1.59 14.27 3.32
N LEU A 410 0.82 13.24 3.58
CA LEU A 410 0.62 12.09 2.70
C LEU A 410 -0.82 12.09 2.19
N PHE A 411 -1.01 11.92 0.89
CA PHE A 411 -2.31 11.62 0.25
C PHE A 411 -2.07 11.06 -1.15
N HIS A 412 -2.98 10.24 -1.64
CA HIS A 412 -2.74 9.51 -2.89
C HIS A 412 -2.78 10.41 -4.13
N GLY A 413 -3.91 11.06 -4.43
CA GLY A 413 -4.14 11.73 -5.71
C GLY A 413 -3.87 13.24 -5.67
N CYS A 414 -4.86 14.03 -5.28
CA CYS A 414 -4.77 15.50 -5.32
C CYS A 414 -5.59 16.17 -4.21
N ILE A 415 -5.36 17.44 -4.01
CA ILE A 415 -6.29 18.33 -3.31
C ILE A 415 -7.05 19.13 -4.36
N PRO A 416 -8.40 19.02 -4.44
CA PRO A 416 -9.18 19.78 -5.43
C PRO A 416 -8.96 21.29 -5.34
N MET A 417 -8.48 21.90 -6.43
CA MET A 417 -8.17 23.32 -6.56
C MET A 417 -8.71 23.85 -7.89
N ASP A 418 -9.02 25.13 -7.93
CA ASP A 418 -9.35 25.87 -9.16
C ASP A 418 -8.09 26.38 -9.88
N GLU A 419 -8.27 27.06 -11.01
CA GLU A 419 -7.17 27.59 -11.82
C GLU A 419 -6.33 28.68 -11.10
N ASN A 420 -6.90 29.34 -10.09
CA ASN A 420 -6.23 30.38 -9.29
C ASN A 420 -5.44 29.77 -8.10
N GLY A 421 -5.58 28.47 -7.86
CA GLY A 421 -4.97 27.79 -6.72
C GLY A 421 -5.78 27.96 -5.43
N ASP A 422 -7.07 28.26 -5.52
CA ASP A 422 -7.96 28.23 -4.37
C ASP A 422 -8.57 26.83 -4.19
N PHE A 423 -8.77 26.41 -2.94
CA PHE A 423 -9.37 25.12 -2.64
C PHE A 423 -10.82 25.08 -3.12
N LEU A 424 -11.12 24.12 -3.98
CA LEU A 424 -12.43 23.98 -4.59
C LEU A 424 -13.43 23.40 -3.59
N PRO A 425 -14.53 24.13 -3.28
CA PRO A 425 -15.59 23.57 -2.46
C PRO A 425 -16.35 22.48 -3.20
N VAL A 426 -16.48 21.31 -2.59
CA VAL A 426 -17.21 20.15 -3.11
C VAL A 426 -18.39 19.88 -2.18
N ASP A 427 -19.58 19.73 -2.75
CA ASP A 427 -20.79 19.36 -2.00
C ASP A 427 -20.94 17.85 -1.99
N ILE A 428 -20.93 17.26 -0.80
CA ILE A 428 -21.19 15.85 -0.58
C ILE A 428 -22.29 15.70 0.45
N TYR A 429 -23.42 15.22 0.01
CA TYR A 429 -24.62 15.01 0.83
C TYR A 429 -25.07 16.27 1.58
N GLY A 430 -25.00 17.44 0.92
CA GLY A 430 -25.41 18.73 1.46
C GLY A 430 -24.37 19.41 2.34
N ALA A 431 -23.20 18.82 2.54
CA ALA A 431 -22.06 19.43 3.23
C ALA A 431 -21.02 19.95 2.21
N LYS A 432 -20.89 21.28 2.11
CA LYS A 432 -19.95 21.94 1.21
C LYS A 432 -18.62 22.17 1.91
N CYS A 433 -17.62 21.40 1.57
CA CYS A 433 -16.29 21.39 2.19
C CYS A 433 -15.18 21.59 1.16
N ALA A 434 -14.02 22.10 1.58
CA ALA A 434 -12.84 22.30 0.75
C ALA A 434 -11.56 21.94 1.53
N GLY A 435 -10.45 21.73 0.82
CA GLY A 435 -9.14 21.49 1.41
C GLY A 435 -9.15 20.34 2.44
N ARG A 436 -8.58 20.59 3.61
CA ARG A 436 -8.52 19.61 4.70
C ARG A 436 -9.91 19.18 5.19
N ALA A 437 -10.84 20.12 5.34
CA ALA A 437 -12.20 19.81 5.80
C ALA A 437 -12.93 18.85 4.84
N LEU A 438 -12.67 18.94 3.51
CA LEU A 438 -13.20 17.98 2.54
C LEU A 438 -12.64 16.57 2.80
N MET A 439 -11.34 16.43 2.97
CA MET A 439 -10.72 15.12 3.22
C MET A 439 -11.26 14.47 4.51
N GLU A 440 -11.41 15.27 5.59
CA GLU A 440 -11.96 14.78 6.87
C GLU A 440 -13.44 14.38 6.74
N HIS A 441 -14.22 15.17 6.01
CA HIS A 441 -15.64 14.85 5.77
C HIS A 441 -15.79 13.55 4.97
N LEU A 442 -15.06 13.40 3.88
CA LEU A 442 -15.07 12.21 3.03
C LEU A 442 -14.64 10.95 3.81
N ASP A 443 -13.54 11.01 4.56
CA ASP A 443 -13.06 9.89 5.39
C ASP A 443 -14.15 9.42 6.36
N LYS A 444 -14.81 10.36 7.04
CA LYS A 444 -15.92 10.06 7.95
C LYS A 444 -17.09 9.38 7.24
N GLN A 445 -17.49 9.87 6.05
CA GLN A 445 -18.60 9.30 5.28
C GLN A 445 -18.26 7.89 4.76
N ILE A 446 -17.04 7.67 4.26
CA ILE A 446 -16.56 6.37 3.81
C ILE A 446 -16.64 5.33 4.95
N ARG A 447 -16.12 5.69 6.14
CA ARG A 447 -16.19 4.80 7.31
C ARG A 447 -17.63 4.53 7.73
N ALA A 448 -18.47 5.55 7.79
CA ALA A 448 -19.87 5.40 8.14
C ALA A 448 -20.59 4.45 7.17
N SER A 449 -20.32 4.56 5.86
CA SER A 449 -20.97 3.71 4.84
C SER A 449 -20.59 2.23 4.97
N TYR A 450 -19.38 1.91 5.42
CA TYR A 450 -18.93 0.53 5.59
C TYR A 450 -19.35 -0.07 6.96
N PHE A 451 -19.14 0.66 8.05
CA PHE A 451 -19.33 0.14 9.41
C PHE A 451 -20.77 0.24 9.95
N THR A 452 -21.65 0.98 9.25
CA THR A 452 -23.04 1.08 9.70
C THR A 452 -23.76 -0.26 9.49
N PRO A 453 -24.48 -0.81 10.53
CA PRO A 453 -25.20 -2.06 10.41
C PRO A 453 -26.23 -2.04 9.28
N GLU A 454 -26.41 -3.18 8.58
CA GLU A 454 -27.31 -3.29 7.41
C GLU A 454 -28.75 -2.82 7.68
N LYS A 455 -29.27 -3.02 8.89
CA LYS A 455 -30.60 -2.55 9.29
C LYS A 455 -30.75 -1.02 9.23
N ILE A 456 -29.65 -0.29 9.33
CA ILE A 456 -29.59 1.16 9.30
C ILE A 456 -29.16 1.66 7.90
N LYS A 457 -28.55 0.81 7.09
CA LYS A 457 -28.17 1.09 5.69
C LYS A 457 -29.36 1.41 4.76
N LYS A 458 -30.59 1.26 5.22
CA LYS A 458 -31.82 1.61 4.48
C LYS A 458 -31.84 3.07 3.98
N TYR A 459 -30.97 3.93 4.51
CA TYR A 459 -30.81 5.34 4.13
C TYR A 459 -29.37 5.70 3.71
N GLY A 460 -28.40 4.80 3.88
CA GLY A 460 -27.04 4.99 3.47
C GLY A 460 -26.76 4.10 2.28
N LYS A 461 -26.59 4.68 1.11
CA LYS A 461 -26.14 3.97 -0.10
C LYS A 461 -24.68 3.62 0.11
N ALA A 462 -24.46 2.50 0.82
CA ALA A 462 -23.13 2.02 1.16
C ALA A 462 -22.32 1.78 -0.12
N GLY A 463 -21.20 2.47 -0.27
CA GLY A 463 -20.32 2.35 -1.43
C GLY A 463 -20.60 3.32 -2.57
N ASP A 464 -21.76 4.02 -2.63
CA ASP A 464 -22.04 4.97 -3.72
C ASP A 464 -21.02 6.13 -3.72
N LEU A 465 -20.68 6.64 -2.52
CA LEU A 465 -19.62 7.63 -2.38
C LEU A 465 -18.25 7.07 -2.79
N MET A 466 -17.97 5.79 -2.51
CA MET A 466 -16.70 5.17 -2.91
C MET A 466 -16.62 5.03 -4.43
N TRP A 467 -17.73 4.69 -5.10
CA TRP A 467 -17.79 4.73 -6.55
C TRP A 467 -17.60 6.14 -7.11
N TYR A 468 -18.23 7.17 -6.50
CA TYR A 468 -17.99 8.57 -6.87
C TYR A 468 -16.50 8.93 -6.76
N LEU A 469 -15.85 8.56 -5.66
CA LEU A 469 -14.44 8.86 -5.42
C LEU A 469 -13.50 8.15 -6.41
N TRP A 470 -13.91 7.01 -6.95
CA TRP A 470 -13.16 6.27 -7.96
C TRP A 470 -12.92 7.08 -9.25
N LEU A 471 -13.91 7.88 -9.69
CA LEU A 471 -13.90 8.42 -11.06
C LEU A 471 -14.37 9.88 -11.23
N ALA A 472 -14.86 10.52 -10.16
CA ALA A 472 -15.43 11.86 -10.28
C ALA A 472 -14.35 12.94 -10.37
N LYS A 473 -14.60 13.97 -11.19
CA LYS A 473 -13.66 15.07 -11.45
C LYS A 473 -13.23 15.87 -10.20
N ASN A 474 -14.09 15.94 -9.18
CA ASN A 474 -13.82 16.65 -7.93
C ASN A 474 -13.37 15.69 -6.80
N SER A 475 -13.14 14.42 -7.14
CA SER A 475 -12.56 13.45 -6.20
C SER A 475 -11.09 13.78 -5.92
N PRO A 476 -10.66 13.82 -4.65
CA PRO A 476 -9.26 13.94 -4.31
C PRO A 476 -8.43 12.71 -4.71
N LEU A 477 -9.08 11.59 -5.04
CA LEU A 477 -8.39 10.35 -5.42
C LEU A 477 -8.18 10.24 -6.94
N PHE A 478 -8.99 10.89 -7.77
CA PHE A 478 -8.95 10.73 -9.22
C PHE A 478 -8.26 11.87 -9.97
N GLY A 479 -8.61 13.12 -9.67
CA GLY A 479 -7.91 14.33 -10.15
C GLY A 479 -7.89 14.56 -11.66
N LYS A 480 -8.83 13.99 -12.43
CA LYS A 480 -9.02 14.23 -13.87
C LYS A 480 -10.45 14.71 -14.16
N GLU A 481 -10.66 15.30 -15.33
CA GLU A 481 -11.98 15.81 -15.74
C GLU A 481 -13.01 14.71 -15.95
N LYS A 482 -12.59 13.57 -16.50
CA LYS A 482 -13.45 12.40 -16.75
C LYS A 482 -12.61 11.14 -16.86
N MET A 483 -13.26 10.00 -16.64
CA MET A 483 -12.71 8.67 -16.92
C MET A 483 -13.40 8.11 -18.17
N THR A 484 -12.63 7.85 -19.23
CA THR A 484 -13.13 7.44 -20.55
C THR A 484 -13.16 5.90 -20.69
N THR A 485 -14.05 5.22 -19.96
CA THR A 485 -14.14 3.76 -20.01
C THR A 485 -14.91 3.27 -21.23
N PHE A 486 -16.14 3.77 -21.44
CA PHE A 486 -16.97 3.41 -22.59
C PHE A 486 -16.28 3.78 -23.90
N GLU A 487 -15.75 4.99 -23.96
CA GLU A 487 -15.11 5.52 -25.17
C GLU A 487 -13.91 4.65 -25.59
N ARG A 488 -13.09 4.19 -24.65
CA ARG A 488 -11.93 3.30 -24.96
C ARG A 488 -12.33 1.93 -25.45
N LEU A 489 -13.49 1.41 -25.03
CA LEU A 489 -13.96 0.09 -25.40
C LEU A 489 -14.72 0.09 -26.73
N PHE A 490 -15.51 1.14 -26.99
CA PHE A 490 -16.47 1.15 -28.10
C PHE A 490 -16.20 2.19 -29.20
N ILE A 491 -15.21 3.08 -29.05
CA ILE A 491 -14.89 4.10 -30.03
C ILE A 491 -13.40 4.00 -30.39
N ASP A 492 -13.05 3.98 -31.66
CA ASP A 492 -11.66 3.91 -32.11
C ASP A 492 -10.96 5.27 -32.15
N ASP A 493 -11.73 6.36 -32.28
CA ASP A 493 -11.18 7.71 -32.32
C ASP A 493 -10.58 8.11 -30.96
N LYS A 494 -9.25 8.22 -30.94
CA LYS A 494 -8.49 8.61 -29.75
C LYS A 494 -8.81 10.02 -29.22
N ALA A 495 -9.49 10.86 -30.01
CA ALA A 495 -9.94 12.16 -29.51
C ALA A 495 -10.95 12.02 -28.39
N SER A 496 -11.82 11.00 -28.44
CA SER A 496 -12.80 10.67 -27.38
C SER A 496 -12.14 10.16 -26.09
N HIS A 497 -10.90 9.61 -26.17
CA HIS A 497 -10.18 8.98 -25.06
C HIS A 497 -9.39 9.98 -24.20
N LYS A 498 -9.43 11.28 -24.51
CA LYS A 498 -8.64 12.27 -23.78
C LYS A 498 -9.20 12.51 -22.38
N GLU A 499 -8.33 12.38 -21.39
CA GLU A 499 -8.59 12.67 -19.99
C GLU A 499 -7.68 13.80 -19.53
N HIS A 500 -8.24 15.00 -19.35
CA HIS A 500 -7.47 16.15 -18.91
C HIS A 500 -7.29 16.13 -17.40
N VAL A 501 -6.08 16.41 -16.93
CA VAL A 501 -5.78 16.52 -15.50
C VAL A 501 -6.34 17.84 -14.93
N ARG A 502 -6.71 17.83 -13.66
CA ARG A 502 -7.22 19.00 -12.93
C ARG A 502 -6.10 20.02 -12.66
N PRO A 503 -6.44 21.29 -12.38
CA PRO A 503 -5.49 22.38 -12.16
C PRO A 503 -4.38 22.06 -11.15
N TYR A 504 -4.68 21.31 -10.10
CA TYR A 504 -3.73 20.84 -9.10
C TYR A 504 -2.40 20.37 -9.72
N TYR A 505 -2.43 19.49 -10.75
CA TYR A 505 -1.21 18.92 -11.34
C TYR A 505 -0.32 19.92 -12.09
N LYS A 506 -0.85 21.08 -12.48
CA LYS A 506 -0.07 22.19 -13.01
C LYS A 506 0.47 23.07 -11.88
N LEU A 507 -0.38 23.36 -10.91
CA LEU A 507 -0.10 24.27 -9.79
C LEU A 507 1.03 23.75 -8.90
N ILE A 508 1.11 22.46 -8.63
CA ILE A 508 2.15 21.85 -7.78
C ILE A 508 3.57 21.96 -8.34
N ASN A 509 3.76 22.35 -9.59
CA ASN A 509 5.10 22.65 -10.12
C ASN A 509 5.68 23.93 -9.49
N SER A 510 4.84 24.81 -8.98
CA SER A 510 5.21 26.06 -8.31
C SER A 510 5.24 25.86 -6.79
N LYS A 511 6.08 26.64 -6.10
CA LYS A 511 6.29 26.53 -4.66
C LYS A 511 5.07 27.00 -3.85
N GLU A 512 4.48 28.11 -4.23
CA GLU A 512 3.41 28.77 -3.49
C GLU A 512 2.15 27.90 -3.27
N PRO A 513 1.61 27.17 -4.28
CA PRO A 513 0.49 26.25 -4.05
C PRO A 513 0.84 25.13 -3.07
N CYS A 514 2.07 24.59 -3.13
CA CYS A 514 2.52 23.56 -2.19
C CYS A 514 2.59 24.11 -0.75
N GLU A 515 3.09 25.34 -0.56
CA GLU A 515 3.08 26.00 0.74
C GLU A 515 1.66 26.25 1.26
N LYS A 516 0.73 26.64 0.37
CA LYS A 516 -0.68 26.86 0.71
C LYS A 516 -1.31 25.55 1.19
N ILE A 517 -1.07 24.44 0.51
CA ILE A 517 -1.54 23.11 0.91
C ILE A 517 -0.99 22.75 2.29
N LEU A 518 0.32 22.87 2.51
CA LEU A 518 0.93 22.52 3.81
C LEU A 518 0.31 23.33 4.95
N ARG A 519 0.13 24.65 4.77
CA ARG A 519 -0.51 25.51 5.80
C ARG A 519 -1.96 25.12 6.05
N GLU A 520 -2.74 24.76 5.03
CA GLU A 520 -4.12 24.27 5.16
C GLU A 520 -4.20 23.03 6.06
N PHE A 521 -3.23 22.14 5.93
CA PHE A 521 -3.12 20.95 6.77
C PHE A 521 -2.40 21.20 8.10
N GLY A 522 -2.09 22.45 8.46
CA GLY A 522 -1.48 22.86 9.74
C GLY A 522 -0.01 22.44 9.84
N LEU A 523 0.72 22.44 8.73
CA LEU A 523 2.14 22.13 8.64
C LEU A 523 2.95 23.36 8.25
N ASP A 524 4.18 23.47 8.79
CA ASP A 524 5.10 24.55 8.43
C ASP A 524 5.86 24.20 7.14
N PRO A 525 5.69 24.98 6.06
CA PRO A 525 6.35 24.72 4.78
C PRO A 525 7.87 24.75 4.83
N SER A 526 8.49 25.37 5.83
CA SER A 526 9.96 25.45 5.96
C SER A 526 10.61 24.10 6.27
N HIS A 527 9.84 23.17 6.85
CA HIS A 527 10.34 21.85 7.29
C HIS A 527 9.53 20.67 6.76
N SER A 528 8.36 20.95 6.16
CA SER A 528 7.40 19.93 5.75
C SER A 528 7.54 19.56 4.28
N LYS A 529 7.14 18.33 3.95
CA LYS A 529 7.09 17.80 2.58
C LYS A 529 5.69 17.24 2.30
N ILE A 530 5.31 17.26 1.02
CA ILE A 530 4.13 16.58 0.51
C ILE A 530 4.61 15.34 -0.26
N LEU A 531 4.01 14.19 0.01
CA LEU A 531 4.26 12.94 -0.70
C LEU A 531 2.94 12.46 -1.29
N ASN A 532 2.91 12.25 -2.61
CA ASN A 532 1.74 11.71 -3.29
C ASN A 532 2.11 10.74 -4.43
N GLY A 533 1.10 10.04 -4.98
CA GLY A 533 1.21 9.09 -6.07
C GLY A 533 0.29 9.41 -7.25
N HIS A 534 -0.40 8.36 -7.78
CA HIS A 534 -1.50 8.38 -8.73
C HIS A 534 -1.15 8.74 -10.18
N VAL A 535 -0.33 9.74 -10.43
CA VAL A 535 0.06 10.15 -11.79
C VAL A 535 1.55 9.85 -12.00
N PRO A 536 1.86 8.79 -12.76
CA PRO A 536 3.24 8.36 -12.92
C PRO A 536 4.15 9.42 -13.53
N VAL A 537 5.33 9.59 -12.95
CA VAL A 537 6.36 10.51 -13.47
C VAL A 537 6.96 9.93 -14.74
N LYS A 538 6.85 10.67 -15.85
CA LYS A 538 7.37 10.27 -17.17
C LYS A 538 8.80 10.79 -17.36
N ILE A 539 9.76 10.09 -16.76
CA ILE A 539 11.19 10.48 -16.85
C ILE A 539 11.68 10.57 -18.30
N LYS A 540 11.21 9.65 -19.17
CA LYS A 540 11.51 9.70 -20.61
C LYS A 540 11.11 11.03 -21.29
N ASN A 541 10.15 11.74 -20.70
CA ASN A 541 9.70 13.05 -21.18
C ASN A 541 10.38 14.21 -20.42
N GLY A 542 11.37 13.93 -19.57
CA GLY A 542 12.07 14.94 -18.77
C GLY A 542 11.30 15.43 -17.54
N GLU A 543 10.24 14.72 -17.12
CA GLU A 543 9.52 15.06 -15.88
C GLU A 543 10.37 14.71 -14.63
N SER A 544 10.26 15.54 -13.60
CA SER A 544 10.91 15.30 -12.30
C SER A 544 9.90 14.85 -11.27
N PRO A 545 10.26 13.86 -10.41
CA PRO A 545 9.46 13.52 -9.24
C PRO A 545 9.45 14.63 -8.17
N ILE A 546 10.41 15.54 -8.23
CA ILE A 546 10.55 16.65 -7.27
C ILE A 546 9.86 17.88 -7.84
N LYS A 547 8.85 18.38 -7.16
CA LYS A 547 8.01 19.51 -7.55
C LYS A 547 7.94 20.57 -6.46
N GLY A 548 7.31 21.71 -6.76
CA GLY A 548 7.08 22.78 -5.78
C GLY A 548 8.38 23.31 -5.13
N GLY A 549 9.49 23.35 -5.89
CA GLY A 549 10.78 23.78 -5.35
C GLY A 549 11.34 22.86 -4.26
N GLY A 550 11.00 21.57 -4.29
CA GLY A 550 11.45 20.58 -3.30
C GLY A 550 10.49 20.41 -2.11
N LEU A 551 9.28 20.94 -2.19
CA LEU A 551 8.23 20.74 -1.19
C LEU A 551 7.35 19.53 -1.48
N LEU A 552 7.25 19.09 -2.74
CA LEU A 552 6.40 17.97 -3.13
C LEU A 552 7.20 16.91 -3.89
N TYR A 553 6.94 15.65 -3.55
CA TYR A 553 7.55 14.46 -4.17
C TYR A 553 6.43 13.55 -4.67
N VAL A 554 6.40 13.36 -6.00
CA VAL A 554 5.54 12.35 -6.64
C VAL A 554 6.31 11.05 -6.66
N ILE A 555 5.86 10.06 -5.87
CA ILE A 555 6.59 8.78 -5.73
C ILE A 555 6.03 7.67 -6.62
N ASP A 556 4.97 7.94 -7.39
CA ASP A 556 4.53 7.05 -8.46
C ASP A 556 5.50 7.13 -9.64
N GLY A 557 6.30 6.11 -9.81
CA GLY A 557 7.19 5.93 -10.95
C GLY A 557 6.79 4.79 -11.88
N GLY A 558 5.61 4.19 -11.64
CA GLY A 558 5.09 3.07 -12.44
C GLY A 558 5.73 1.74 -12.08
N ILE A 559 5.57 1.26 -10.84
CA ILE A 559 5.95 -0.10 -10.42
C ILE A 559 5.26 -1.12 -11.33
N SER A 560 4.00 -0.88 -11.69
CA SER A 560 3.26 -1.73 -12.60
C SER A 560 3.92 -1.84 -13.97
N LYS A 561 4.11 -3.09 -14.43
CA LYS A 561 4.64 -3.42 -15.76
C LYS A 561 3.88 -2.71 -16.90
N ALA A 562 2.60 -2.39 -16.68
CA ALA A 562 1.78 -1.64 -17.63
C ALA A 562 2.33 -0.24 -17.95
N TYR A 563 3.01 0.41 -17.00
CA TYR A 563 3.54 1.76 -17.15
C TYR A 563 5.03 1.83 -17.42
N GLN A 564 5.84 0.84 -17.09
CA GLN A 564 7.30 0.86 -17.19
C GLN A 564 7.81 1.25 -18.60
N LYS A 565 7.08 0.87 -19.67
CA LYS A 565 7.40 1.28 -21.04
C LYS A 565 7.32 2.80 -21.23
N GLN A 566 6.43 3.47 -20.52
CA GLN A 566 6.19 4.92 -20.62
C GLN A 566 7.07 5.71 -19.64
N THR A 567 7.20 5.24 -18.41
CA THR A 567 7.98 5.90 -17.35
C THR A 567 9.47 5.71 -17.52
N GLY A 568 9.91 4.49 -17.85
CA GLY A 568 11.32 4.12 -18.00
C GLY A 568 11.98 3.62 -16.70
N ILE A 569 11.24 3.60 -15.60
CA ILE A 569 11.66 3.14 -14.29
C ILE A 569 10.58 2.25 -13.67
N ALA A 570 10.87 1.69 -12.49
CA ALA A 570 9.96 0.82 -11.74
C ALA A 570 9.50 1.43 -10.40
N GLY A 571 9.45 2.74 -10.29
CA GLY A 571 8.94 3.40 -9.10
C GLY A 571 9.99 4.10 -8.27
N TYR A 572 9.50 4.76 -7.22
CA TYR A 572 10.32 5.44 -6.23
C TYR A 572 10.00 4.94 -4.82
N THR A 573 11.01 4.94 -3.94
CA THR A 573 10.82 4.92 -2.50
C THR A 573 11.34 6.23 -1.92
N PHE A 574 10.51 6.96 -1.21
CA PHE A 574 10.99 8.06 -0.40
C PHE A 574 11.41 7.51 0.97
N ILE A 575 12.61 7.89 1.42
CA ILE A 575 13.26 7.39 2.64
C ILE A 575 13.43 8.55 3.60
N PHE A 576 12.94 8.42 4.84
CA PHE A 576 13.15 9.39 5.89
C PHE A 576 13.75 8.73 7.13
N ASN A 577 14.99 9.02 7.43
CA ASN A 577 15.68 8.53 8.61
C ASN A 577 16.05 9.67 9.59
N SER A 578 16.86 9.36 10.62
CA SER A 578 17.24 10.34 11.63
C SER A 578 18.23 11.42 11.16
N ARG A 579 18.76 11.35 9.94
CA ARG A 579 19.80 12.25 9.42
C ARG A 579 19.43 12.94 8.12
N PHE A 580 18.67 12.28 7.26
CA PHE A 580 18.36 12.79 5.93
C PHE A 580 17.03 12.27 5.39
N MET A 581 16.55 12.93 4.35
CA MET A 581 15.53 12.45 3.44
C MET A 581 16.18 12.12 2.09
N ALA A 582 15.75 11.02 1.46
CA ALA A 582 16.29 10.59 0.18
C ALA A 582 15.19 10.00 -0.71
N LEU A 583 15.41 10.04 -2.02
CA LEU A 583 14.59 9.40 -3.03
C LEU A 583 15.41 8.28 -3.67
N ALA A 584 14.93 7.05 -3.56
CA ALA A 584 15.47 5.89 -4.24
C ALA A 584 14.69 5.62 -5.51
N GLU A 585 15.36 5.62 -6.67
CA GLU A 585 14.79 5.31 -7.97
C GLU A 585 15.07 3.85 -8.31
N HIS A 586 14.01 3.07 -8.56
CA HIS A 586 14.10 1.64 -8.85
C HIS A 586 14.15 1.36 -10.34
N LYS A 587 14.98 0.39 -10.72
CA LYS A 587 14.95 -0.23 -12.04
C LYS A 587 13.89 -1.34 -12.08
N PRO A 588 13.40 -1.72 -13.28
CA PRO A 588 12.50 -2.84 -13.43
C PRO A 588 13.04 -4.11 -12.77
N TYR A 589 12.17 -4.78 -12.02
CA TYR A 589 12.49 -6.05 -11.38
C TYR A 589 12.67 -7.14 -12.43
N GLU A 590 13.77 -7.89 -12.32
CA GLU A 590 14.00 -9.09 -13.12
C GLU A 590 13.71 -10.33 -12.25
N PRO A 591 12.83 -11.25 -12.69
CA PRO A 591 12.53 -12.46 -11.94
C PRO A 591 13.74 -13.39 -11.89
N LEU A 592 13.69 -14.36 -10.96
CA LEU A 592 14.67 -15.42 -10.84
C LEU A 592 14.77 -16.18 -12.17
N ARG A 593 15.99 -16.43 -12.65
CA ARG A 593 16.25 -17.20 -13.87
C ARG A 593 16.16 -18.70 -13.59
N GLU A 594 15.99 -19.50 -14.63
CA GLU A 594 15.94 -20.95 -14.53
C GLU A 594 17.21 -21.58 -13.92
N ASP A 595 18.36 -20.94 -14.08
CA ASP A 595 19.64 -21.34 -13.49
C ASP A 595 19.77 -20.99 -11.99
N GLY A 596 18.76 -20.40 -11.40
CA GLY A 596 18.74 -19.95 -10.00
C GLY A 596 19.48 -18.64 -9.76
N THR A 597 19.94 -17.96 -10.82
CA THR A 597 20.54 -16.63 -10.69
C THR A 597 19.49 -15.53 -10.83
N GLN A 598 19.67 -14.44 -10.12
CA GLN A 598 18.86 -13.25 -10.24
C GLN A 598 19.75 -12.02 -10.35
N LYS A 599 19.46 -11.17 -11.32
CA LYS A 599 20.18 -9.90 -11.43
C LYS A 599 19.51 -8.86 -10.57
N PHE A 600 20.20 -8.44 -9.52
CA PHE A 600 19.76 -7.38 -8.65
C PHE A 600 20.31 -6.04 -9.16
N PHE A 601 19.41 -5.06 -9.30
CA PHE A 601 19.81 -3.70 -9.60
C PHE A 601 19.72 -2.86 -8.33
N SER A 602 20.85 -2.35 -7.88
CA SER A 602 20.84 -1.36 -6.82
C SER A 602 20.09 -0.10 -7.29
N PRO A 603 19.13 0.41 -6.51
CA PRO A 603 18.46 1.65 -6.85
C PRO A 603 19.43 2.83 -6.80
N SER A 604 19.15 3.86 -7.59
CA SER A 604 19.86 5.13 -7.50
C SER A 604 19.28 5.95 -6.34
N ILE A 605 20.05 6.13 -5.27
CA ILE A 605 19.62 6.87 -4.07
C ILE A 605 20.16 8.30 -4.13
N LYS A 606 19.24 9.27 -4.15
CA LYS A 606 19.55 10.70 -4.12
C LYS A 606 19.09 11.32 -2.80
N THR A 607 20.01 11.83 -1.99
CA THR A 607 19.67 12.64 -0.83
C THR A 607 19.03 13.96 -1.29
N VAL A 608 17.82 14.24 -0.77
CA VAL A 608 17.03 15.41 -1.14
C VAL A 608 16.98 16.46 -0.04
N ASP A 609 17.21 16.05 1.21
CA ASP A 609 17.31 16.96 2.35
C ASP A 609 18.21 16.34 3.42
N THR A 610 18.96 17.17 4.15
CA THR A 610 19.84 16.71 5.24
C THR A 610 19.53 17.50 6.50
N LEU A 611 19.23 16.79 7.58
CA LEU A 611 18.93 17.39 8.86
C LEU A 611 20.18 17.97 9.50
N LYS A 612 20.12 19.20 9.98
CA LYS A 612 21.25 19.88 10.67
C LYS A 612 21.66 19.15 11.94
N THR A 613 20.68 18.63 12.67
CA THR A 613 20.87 17.82 13.88
C THR A 613 20.20 16.47 13.67
N ARG A 614 20.75 15.43 14.30
CA ARG A 614 20.16 14.10 14.25
C ARG A 614 18.81 14.12 14.95
N MET A 615 17.76 13.71 14.23
CA MET A 615 16.39 13.62 14.77
C MET A 615 16.31 12.44 15.75
N LEU A 616 15.76 12.67 16.92
CA LEU A 616 15.51 11.66 17.95
C LEU A 616 14.02 11.28 17.95
N VAL A 617 13.67 10.22 18.66
CA VAL A 617 12.28 9.81 18.84
C VAL A 617 11.45 10.95 19.45
N ILE A 618 11.98 11.70 20.41
CA ILE A 618 11.29 12.83 21.04
C ILE A 618 10.83 13.91 20.05
N ASP A 619 11.51 14.02 18.91
CA ASP A 619 11.22 15.02 17.86
C ASP A 619 10.13 14.55 16.89
N THR A 620 9.57 13.34 17.08
CA THR A 620 8.57 12.68 16.21
C THR A 620 7.17 12.75 16.80
N ASP A 621 6.15 12.50 15.96
CA ASP A 621 4.77 12.38 16.43
C ASP A 621 4.59 11.21 17.41
N GLU A 622 5.28 10.07 17.19
CA GLU A 622 5.36 8.97 18.16
C GLU A 622 6.00 9.43 19.48
N GLY A 623 7.08 10.20 19.39
CA GLY A 623 7.74 10.77 20.55
C GLY A 623 6.87 11.72 21.35
N ALA A 624 6.03 12.51 20.68
CA ALA A 624 5.05 13.37 21.34
C ALA A 624 4.02 12.54 22.14
N GLU A 625 3.60 11.39 21.62
CA GLU A 625 2.70 10.46 22.32
C GLU A 625 3.40 9.79 23.51
N LEU A 626 4.63 9.27 23.31
CA LEU A 626 5.43 8.69 24.39
C LEU A 626 5.75 9.71 25.51
N LEU A 627 5.96 10.97 25.15
CA LEU A 627 6.15 12.03 26.12
C LEU A 627 4.90 12.27 26.99
N ARG A 628 3.70 12.30 26.36
CA ARG A 628 2.43 12.38 27.10
C ARG A 628 2.26 11.20 28.05
N GLN A 629 2.60 9.99 27.61
CA GLN A 629 2.55 8.79 28.46
C GLN A 629 3.57 8.89 29.61
N ALA A 630 4.80 9.35 29.35
CA ALA A 630 5.80 9.54 30.38
C ALA A 630 5.34 10.54 31.47
N GLU A 631 4.76 11.68 31.04
CA GLU A 631 4.23 12.68 32.00
C GLU A 631 3.04 12.12 32.79
N ALA A 632 2.17 11.31 32.19
CA ALA A 632 1.07 10.66 32.90
C ALA A 632 1.57 9.65 33.94
N VAL A 633 2.56 8.81 33.58
CA VAL A 633 3.20 7.86 34.50
C VAL A 633 3.92 8.58 35.64
N LYS A 634 4.62 9.70 35.36
CA LYS A 634 5.25 10.55 36.38
C LYS A 634 4.21 11.06 37.39
N ARG A 635 3.08 11.56 36.90
CA ARG A 635 1.98 12.03 37.78
C ARG A 635 1.42 10.88 38.63
N LEU A 636 1.32 9.65 38.10
CA LEU A 636 0.93 8.48 38.88
C LEU A 636 1.93 8.19 40.00
N VAL A 637 3.25 8.29 39.73
CA VAL A 637 4.29 8.16 40.79
C VAL A 637 4.11 9.20 41.88
N GLU A 638 3.80 10.44 41.52
CA GLU A 638 3.55 11.53 42.46
C GLU A 638 2.26 11.27 43.27
N ALA A 639 1.18 10.79 42.63
CA ALA A 639 -0.09 10.42 43.29
C ALA A 639 0.09 9.27 44.30
N TYR A 640 0.91 8.29 44.00
CA TYR A 640 1.29 7.26 44.96
C TYR A 640 2.05 7.85 46.15
N ARG A 641 3.01 8.75 45.93
CA ARG A 641 3.80 9.38 46.98
C ARG A 641 2.99 10.28 47.92
N THR A 642 1.97 10.96 47.38
CA THR A 642 1.08 11.83 48.14
C THR A 642 -0.06 11.05 48.83
N GLY A 643 -0.26 9.79 48.46
CA GLY A 643 -1.38 8.99 48.95
C GLY A 643 -2.72 9.29 48.26
N GLU A 644 -2.73 10.08 47.22
CA GLU A 644 -3.91 10.33 46.35
C GLU A 644 -4.41 9.03 45.71
N ILE A 645 -3.49 8.21 45.21
CA ILE A 645 -3.75 6.86 44.73
C ILE A 645 -3.01 5.88 45.67
N LYS A 646 -3.69 4.79 46.08
CA LYS A 646 -3.06 3.75 46.89
C LYS A 646 -2.31 2.76 45.99
N GLU A 647 -1.09 2.40 46.40
CA GLU A 647 -0.39 1.28 45.76
C GLU A 647 -1.20 0.00 45.88
N ARG A 648 -1.19 -0.81 44.85
CA ARG A 648 -1.80 -2.12 44.79
C ARG A 648 -0.74 -3.21 44.92
N ALA A 649 -1.06 -4.33 45.60
CA ALA A 649 -0.19 -5.48 45.57
C ALA A 649 -0.01 -5.94 44.11
N GLU A 650 1.19 -6.44 43.75
CA GLU A 650 1.42 -7.06 42.47
C GLU A 650 0.39 -8.19 42.28
N GLY A 651 -0.71 -7.88 41.64
CA GLY A 651 -1.75 -8.83 41.33
C GLY A 651 -1.24 -9.85 40.31
N LYS A 652 -1.87 -11.03 40.22
CA LYS A 652 -1.62 -12.08 39.20
C LYS A 652 -1.73 -11.60 37.73
N TYR A 653 -1.90 -10.30 37.50
CA TYR A 653 -2.01 -9.63 36.17
C TYR A 653 -0.68 -9.16 35.58
N SER A 654 0.46 -9.62 36.14
CA SER A 654 1.77 -9.39 35.47
C SER A 654 1.93 -10.19 34.13
N ALA A 655 0.87 -10.85 33.66
CA ALA A 655 0.85 -11.70 32.47
C ALA A 655 0.57 -10.94 31.13
N TYR A 656 0.40 -9.61 31.14
CA TYR A 656 0.44 -8.82 29.91
C TYR A 656 1.87 -8.31 29.62
N LYS A 657 2.82 -9.23 29.63
CA LYS A 657 4.04 -9.05 28.83
C LYS A 657 3.62 -9.30 27.40
N GLY A 658 3.72 -8.27 26.59
CA GLY A 658 3.23 -8.15 25.22
C GLY A 658 3.21 -9.47 24.41
N LYS A 659 2.02 -9.78 23.89
CA LYS A 659 1.86 -10.59 22.69
C LYS A 659 1.99 -9.70 21.47
#